data_cb72b9b6cc1b541e2716e6cbf9eaf3c9
#
_entry.id   cb72b9b6cc1b541e2716e6cbf9eaf3c9
#
_cell.length_a   1.000
_cell.length_b   1.000
_cell.length_c   1.000
_cell.angle_alpha   90.00
_cell.angle_beta   90.00
_cell.angle_gamma   90.00
#
_symmetry.space_group_name_H-M   'P 1'
#
loop_
_entity.id
_entity.type
_entity.pdbx_description
1 polymer ?
#
loop_
_entity_poly.entity_id
_entity_poly.type
_entity_poly.pdbx_seq_one_letter_code
_entity_poly.pdbx_strand_id
1 'polypeptide(L)'
;MAIQRFKALEYAQNRPTVSVSFPSDKVSEYYGVNTFNDRVMRATLSAEVYKQVSQAIRQGMTISGEAADAVAAAMKSWAIGKGVTHYTHWFQPLTGATAEKHDAFFDVDSKGDVIEKFKGSALVQQEPDASSFPSGGLRTTFEARGYTAWDPSSPAFIMENGNSKTLCIPTIFVSYTGEALDYKTPLLRALHILDKAATQVCQLFDREVKQVIATLGPEQEYFLVDKALYYARPDLVLAGRTVFGHEPAKGQQLEDHYFGSIPARVRAFMADFEQECVKLSIPVRTRHNEVAPSQFECAPTFEEVNLAVDHNLLLMDVMRKVASKHHFEVLFHEKPFAGINGSGKHNNWSMGTDTGVNLLGPSTKPKENLQFLTFFINTIKAVHTYSALLRASIASAGNDYRLGANEAPPAIVSVFIGSQLMEVLKELEENASIKVEKGENLYIKLGIDKVPPVLLDNTDRNRTSPFAFTGNKFEFRAAGSSVNCASPMTILNTIVAEQLFKFKEDVDKESETESKKEVAIINVLRRYVKEAKNVLFEGDNYSEDWVKEAERRGLPNVKSTPLALDALVSEQALELFERLGVLNRSEMHGRHEILLEHFIKKLQIESRMIGDLALNHIIPTAVKYQNELIHNVKGLRDLGLECESIGTMTEAIKTVSHHISQIQNLAEKMRLARRDANKIEDTRERALVYDEHVKPYFEQIREHVDKLELIVDDEDWPLVKYRELLMVR
;
A
#
# COMPACT_ATOMS: atom_id res chain seq x y z
N MET A 1 -12.60 28.79 14.26
CA MET A 1 -12.17 27.37 14.37
C MET A 1 -12.20 26.86 15.82
N ALA A 2 -11.77 27.59 16.85
CA ALA A 2 -11.83 27.09 18.24
C ALA A 2 -13.24 26.59 18.65
N ILE A 3 -14.30 27.34 18.32
CA ILE A 3 -15.69 26.92 18.55
C ILE A 3 -16.02 25.59 17.83
N GLN A 4 -15.48 25.37 16.63
CA GLN A 4 -15.68 24.09 15.90
C GLN A 4 -14.93 22.96 16.57
N ARG A 5 -13.71 23.20 17.09
CA ARG A 5 -12.94 22.23 17.85
C ARG A 5 -13.72 21.73 19.06
N PHE A 6 -14.23 22.63 19.91
CA PHE A 6 -14.97 22.24 21.12
C PHE A 6 -16.28 21.53 20.81
N LYS A 7 -17.02 21.96 19.79
CA LYS A 7 -18.20 21.22 19.31
C LYS A 7 -17.84 19.82 18.81
N ALA A 8 -16.73 19.69 18.07
CA ALA A 8 -16.29 18.39 17.58
C ALA A 8 -15.90 17.45 18.73
N LEU A 9 -15.25 17.99 19.77
CA LEU A 9 -14.92 17.24 20.99
C LEU A 9 -16.17 16.74 21.71
N GLU A 10 -17.17 17.62 21.89
CA GLU A 10 -18.45 17.27 22.50
C GLU A 10 -19.15 16.14 21.73
N TYR A 11 -19.22 16.26 20.39
CA TYR A 11 -19.76 15.19 19.55
C TYR A 11 -18.97 13.88 19.68
N ALA A 12 -17.64 13.93 19.65
CA ALA A 12 -16.80 12.73 19.72
C ALA A 12 -16.94 12.02 21.07
N GLN A 13 -17.01 12.76 22.19
CA GLN A 13 -17.15 12.21 23.54
C GLN A 13 -18.50 11.50 23.76
N ASN A 14 -19.55 11.97 23.09
CA ASN A 14 -20.92 11.45 23.26
C ASN A 14 -21.30 10.41 22.18
N ARG A 15 -20.36 9.89 21.39
CA ARG A 15 -20.65 8.89 20.36
C ARG A 15 -21.09 7.56 20.96
N PRO A 16 -22.28 7.05 20.61
CA PRO A 16 -22.66 5.70 20.98
C PRO A 16 -21.88 4.66 20.17
N THR A 17 -21.69 3.48 20.73
CA THR A 17 -21.24 2.31 19.97
C THR A 17 -22.37 1.84 19.06
N VAL A 18 -22.11 1.70 17.76
CA VAL A 18 -23.07 1.20 16.78
C VAL A 18 -23.25 -0.31 16.97
N SER A 19 -24.49 -0.77 17.03
CA SER A 19 -24.80 -2.19 17.09
C SER A 19 -24.54 -2.86 15.73
N VAL A 20 -23.88 -4.01 15.76
CA VAL A 20 -23.60 -4.85 14.58
C VAL A 20 -24.43 -6.12 14.68
N SER A 21 -25.13 -6.47 13.59
CA SER A 21 -25.87 -7.72 13.46
C SER A 21 -25.28 -8.56 12.33
N PHE A 22 -25.02 -9.83 12.60
CA PHE A 22 -24.47 -10.76 11.61
C PHE A 22 -25.59 -11.47 10.84
N PRO A 23 -25.40 -11.75 9.54
CA PRO A 23 -26.39 -12.52 8.76
C PRO A 23 -26.59 -13.95 9.27
N SER A 24 -25.57 -14.53 9.86
CA SER A 24 -25.57 -15.88 10.45
C SER A 24 -24.45 -15.99 11.49
N ASP A 25 -24.59 -16.96 12.42
CA ASP A 25 -23.55 -17.34 13.38
C ASP A 25 -22.33 -18.00 12.71
N LYS A 26 -22.49 -18.47 11.47
CA LYS A 26 -21.41 -19.13 10.70
C LYS A 26 -20.98 -18.29 9.50
N VAL A 27 -19.74 -17.88 9.50
CA VAL A 27 -19.14 -17.13 8.39
C VAL A 27 -19.28 -17.87 7.04
N SER A 28 -19.16 -19.20 7.05
CA SER A 28 -19.31 -20.03 5.84
C SER A 28 -20.68 -19.94 5.16
N GLU A 29 -21.71 -19.48 5.85
CA GLU A 29 -23.06 -19.35 5.30
C GLU A 29 -23.25 -18.05 4.49
N TYR A 30 -22.45 -17.02 4.76
CA TYR A 30 -22.52 -15.76 4.04
C TYR A 30 -21.21 -15.36 3.35
N TYR A 31 -20.18 -16.22 3.36
CA TYR A 31 -18.94 -15.97 2.61
C TYR A 31 -19.22 -15.93 1.10
N GLY A 32 -18.88 -14.81 0.45
CA GLY A 32 -19.01 -14.61 -0.98
C GLY A 32 -20.44 -14.54 -1.50
N VAL A 33 -21.42 -14.24 -0.64
CA VAL A 33 -22.83 -14.12 -1.08
C VAL A 33 -23.04 -13.00 -2.10
N ASN A 34 -22.19 -12.00 -2.10
CA ASN A 34 -22.23 -10.86 -3.03
C ASN A 34 -21.19 -10.96 -4.16
N THR A 35 -20.65 -12.14 -4.43
CA THR A 35 -19.71 -12.36 -5.55
C THR A 35 -20.26 -13.39 -6.53
N PHE A 36 -20.04 -13.13 -7.82
CA PHE A 36 -20.32 -14.07 -8.91
C PHE A 36 -19.13 -15.04 -9.03
N ASN A 37 -18.98 -15.84 -7.98
CA ASN A 37 -17.85 -16.76 -7.78
C ASN A 37 -18.07 -18.10 -8.49
N ASP A 38 -17.10 -19.01 -8.37
CA ASP A 38 -17.12 -20.35 -8.98
C ASP A 38 -18.38 -21.14 -8.63
N ARG A 39 -18.87 -21.06 -7.36
CA ARG A 39 -20.11 -21.73 -6.95
C ARG A 39 -21.34 -21.19 -7.70
N VAL A 40 -21.43 -19.87 -7.87
CA VAL A 40 -22.53 -19.24 -8.60
C VAL A 40 -22.44 -19.57 -10.08
N MET A 41 -21.23 -19.50 -10.69
CA MET A 41 -21.02 -19.89 -12.08
C MET A 41 -21.44 -21.34 -12.35
N ARG A 42 -21.06 -22.29 -11.51
CA ARG A 42 -21.47 -23.71 -11.65
C ARG A 42 -22.98 -23.90 -11.57
N ALA A 43 -23.66 -23.10 -10.76
CA ALA A 43 -25.10 -23.22 -10.54
C ALA A 43 -25.92 -22.55 -11.67
N THR A 44 -25.35 -21.57 -12.38
CA THR A 44 -26.10 -20.72 -13.34
C THR A 44 -25.71 -20.90 -14.80
N LEU A 45 -24.50 -21.40 -15.08
CA LEU A 45 -24.00 -21.63 -16.43
C LEU A 45 -24.20 -23.08 -16.87
N SER A 46 -24.30 -23.29 -18.19
CA SER A 46 -24.23 -24.64 -18.74
C SER A 46 -22.82 -25.24 -18.50
N ALA A 47 -22.72 -26.56 -18.43
CA ALA A 47 -21.44 -27.25 -18.21
C ALA A 47 -20.36 -26.86 -19.25
N GLU A 48 -20.76 -26.63 -20.48
CA GLU A 48 -19.88 -26.25 -21.60
C GLU A 48 -19.35 -24.80 -21.42
N VAL A 49 -20.23 -23.84 -21.14
CA VAL A 49 -19.85 -22.43 -20.88
C VAL A 49 -18.99 -22.33 -19.64
N TYR A 50 -19.37 -23.03 -18.56
CA TYR A 50 -18.58 -23.06 -17.33
C TYR A 50 -17.16 -23.59 -17.58
N LYS A 51 -17.03 -24.65 -18.41
CA LYS A 51 -15.72 -25.21 -18.78
C LYS A 51 -14.88 -24.20 -19.57
N GLN A 52 -15.46 -23.50 -20.55
CA GLN A 52 -14.75 -22.46 -21.32
C GLN A 52 -14.26 -21.32 -20.41
N VAL A 53 -15.11 -20.79 -19.53
CA VAL A 53 -14.74 -19.74 -18.58
C VAL A 53 -13.65 -20.21 -17.63
N SER A 54 -13.78 -21.41 -17.07
CA SER A 54 -12.79 -21.99 -16.16
C SER A 54 -11.42 -22.20 -16.84
N GLN A 55 -11.42 -22.57 -18.12
CA GLN A 55 -10.18 -22.70 -18.90
C GLN A 55 -9.58 -21.32 -19.21
N ALA A 56 -10.41 -20.32 -19.53
CA ALA A 56 -9.95 -18.94 -19.71
C ALA A 56 -9.26 -18.40 -18.44
N ILE A 57 -9.86 -18.59 -17.27
CA ILE A 57 -9.31 -18.17 -15.99
C ILE A 57 -7.97 -18.87 -15.68
N ARG A 58 -7.91 -20.19 -15.89
CA ARG A 58 -6.74 -21.00 -15.47
C ARG A 58 -5.60 -21.01 -16.49
N GLN A 59 -5.93 -20.92 -17.79
CA GLN A 59 -4.98 -21.15 -18.89
C GLN A 59 -4.82 -19.94 -19.82
N GLY A 60 -5.52 -18.82 -19.53
CA GLY A 60 -5.47 -17.62 -20.37
C GLY A 60 -6.09 -17.81 -21.76
N MET A 61 -7.06 -18.72 -21.91
CA MET A 61 -7.73 -18.96 -23.20
C MET A 61 -8.78 -17.89 -23.48
N THR A 62 -9.05 -17.64 -24.76
CA THR A 62 -10.07 -16.68 -25.21
C THR A 62 -11.49 -17.21 -24.94
N ILE A 63 -12.37 -16.37 -24.39
CA ILE A 63 -13.80 -16.66 -24.25
C ILE A 63 -14.51 -16.31 -25.54
N SER A 64 -15.35 -17.22 -26.06
CA SER A 64 -16.16 -16.96 -27.26
C SER A 64 -17.28 -15.95 -27.00
N GLY A 65 -17.75 -15.23 -28.02
CA GLY A 65 -18.85 -14.27 -27.89
C GLY A 65 -20.14 -14.92 -27.34
N GLU A 66 -20.45 -16.15 -27.76
CA GLU A 66 -21.62 -16.91 -27.27
C GLU A 66 -21.48 -17.24 -25.78
N ALA A 67 -20.28 -17.61 -25.34
CA ALA A 67 -20.01 -17.85 -23.91
C ALA A 67 -20.10 -16.55 -23.12
N ALA A 68 -19.59 -15.43 -23.65
CA ALA A 68 -19.71 -14.11 -23.02
C ALA A 68 -21.18 -13.67 -22.86
N ASP A 69 -22.03 -13.90 -23.89
CA ASP A 69 -23.47 -13.63 -23.82
C ASP A 69 -24.16 -14.49 -22.74
N ALA A 70 -23.80 -15.76 -22.66
CA ALA A 70 -24.33 -16.65 -21.62
C ALA A 70 -23.93 -16.24 -20.21
N VAL A 71 -22.66 -15.83 -20.01
CA VAL A 71 -22.17 -15.30 -18.72
C VAL A 71 -22.88 -14.00 -18.37
N ALA A 72 -23.03 -13.07 -19.32
CA ALA A 72 -23.73 -11.81 -19.10
C ALA A 72 -25.18 -12.02 -18.68
N ALA A 73 -25.89 -12.92 -19.35
CA ALA A 73 -27.27 -13.30 -19.00
C ALA A 73 -27.38 -13.89 -17.59
N ALA A 74 -26.46 -14.77 -17.22
CA ALA A 74 -26.40 -15.37 -15.88
C ALA A 74 -26.07 -14.32 -14.79
N MET A 75 -25.06 -13.45 -15.03
CA MET A 75 -24.73 -12.35 -14.11
C MET A 75 -25.90 -11.40 -13.91
N LYS A 76 -26.56 -10.98 -15.00
CA LYS A 76 -27.75 -10.12 -14.93
C LYS A 76 -28.84 -10.75 -14.09
N SER A 77 -29.20 -11.99 -14.35
CA SER A 77 -30.26 -12.70 -13.62
C SER A 77 -29.92 -12.85 -12.14
N TRP A 78 -28.68 -13.19 -11.82
CA TRP A 78 -28.20 -13.28 -10.44
C TRP A 78 -28.22 -11.92 -9.73
N ALA A 79 -27.76 -10.85 -10.38
CA ALA A 79 -27.71 -9.51 -9.82
C ALA A 79 -29.10 -8.93 -9.57
N ILE A 80 -30.01 -9.01 -10.57
CA ILE A 80 -31.41 -8.57 -10.44
C ILE A 80 -32.13 -9.34 -9.36
N GLY A 81 -31.90 -10.66 -9.24
CA GLY A 81 -32.44 -11.48 -8.15
C GLY A 81 -32.01 -11.04 -6.75
N LYS A 82 -30.95 -10.22 -6.64
CA LYS A 82 -30.46 -9.59 -5.41
C LYS A 82 -30.87 -8.11 -5.27
N GLY A 83 -31.71 -7.60 -6.19
CA GLY A 83 -32.18 -6.21 -6.16
C GLY A 83 -31.20 -5.20 -6.75
N VAL A 84 -30.25 -5.63 -7.57
CA VAL A 84 -29.32 -4.75 -8.27
C VAL A 84 -30.01 -4.10 -9.46
N THR A 85 -29.82 -2.78 -9.63
CA THR A 85 -30.44 -2.01 -10.72
C THR A 85 -29.42 -1.48 -11.74
N HIS A 86 -28.16 -1.40 -11.36
CA HIS A 86 -27.07 -0.85 -12.18
C HIS A 86 -25.89 -1.80 -12.22
N TYR A 87 -25.07 -1.66 -13.27
CA TYR A 87 -23.77 -2.32 -13.39
C TYR A 87 -22.69 -1.31 -13.74
N THR A 88 -21.44 -1.65 -13.49
CA THR A 88 -20.28 -0.83 -13.83
C THR A 88 -19.08 -1.71 -14.15
N HIS A 89 -18.24 -1.26 -15.08
CA HIS A 89 -16.87 -1.71 -15.14
C HIS A 89 -16.09 -1.03 -14.00
N TRP A 90 -15.48 -1.85 -13.16
CA TRP A 90 -14.67 -1.44 -12.03
C TRP A 90 -13.20 -1.61 -12.37
N PHE A 91 -12.41 -0.54 -12.35
CA PHE A 91 -11.02 -0.54 -12.83
C PHE A 91 -10.11 0.34 -11.96
N GLN A 92 -8.80 0.26 -12.20
CA GLN A 92 -7.74 0.85 -11.38
C GLN A 92 -6.91 1.85 -12.19
N PRO A 93 -7.44 3.04 -12.52
CA PRO A 93 -6.70 4.03 -13.30
C PRO A 93 -5.44 4.52 -12.56
N LEU A 94 -4.54 5.20 -13.28
CA LEU A 94 -3.29 5.72 -12.72
C LEU A 94 -3.48 6.90 -11.74
N THR A 95 -4.67 7.07 -11.17
CA THR A 95 -4.97 7.97 -10.06
C THR A 95 -4.62 7.38 -8.68
N GLY A 96 -4.42 6.06 -8.60
CA GLY A 96 -4.22 5.32 -7.35
C GLY A 96 -5.49 4.84 -6.66
N ALA A 97 -6.67 5.30 -7.09
CA ALA A 97 -7.97 4.85 -6.62
C ALA A 97 -8.67 3.97 -7.67
N THR A 98 -9.81 3.39 -7.32
CA THR A 98 -10.69 2.70 -8.25
C THR A 98 -11.64 3.68 -8.94
N ALA A 99 -12.12 3.30 -10.13
CA ALA A 99 -13.07 4.08 -10.91
C ALA A 99 -14.25 3.22 -11.36
N GLU A 100 -15.41 3.86 -11.46
CA GLU A 100 -16.67 3.23 -11.86
C GLU A 100 -17.57 4.23 -12.58
N LYS A 101 -18.38 3.73 -13.54
CA LYS A 101 -19.43 4.48 -14.24
C LYS A 101 -20.67 3.61 -14.29
N HIS A 102 -21.70 3.98 -13.55
CA HIS A 102 -22.89 3.17 -13.38
C HIS A 102 -23.86 3.32 -14.56
N ASP A 103 -24.13 2.22 -15.24
CA ASP A 103 -25.13 2.11 -16.28
C ASP A 103 -26.33 1.29 -15.75
N ALA A 104 -27.56 1.71 -16.07
CA ALA A 104 -28.74 0.99 -15.66
C ALA A 104 -28.91 -0.30 -16.48
N PHE A 105 -29.46 -1.35 -15.86
CA PHE A 105 -29.84 -2.56 -16.60
C PHE A 105 -31.03 -2.34 -17.54
N PHE A 106 -31.89 -1.36 -17.28
CA PHE A 106 -33.06 -1.12 -18.11
C PHE A 106 -32.67 -0.51 -19.46
N ASP A 107 -33.43 -0.90 -20.50
CA ASP A 107 -33.39 -0.32 -21.82
C ASP A 107 -34.87 -0.20 -22.32
N VAL A 108 -35.09 0.62 -23.33
CA VAL A 108 -36.42 0.76 -23.96
C VAL A 108 -36.34 0.15 -25.33
N ASP A 109 -37.20 -0.83 -25.61
CA ASP A 109 -37.22 -1.48 -26.89
C ASP A 109 -37.87 -0.60 -28.01
N SER A 110 -37.88 -1.08 -29.22
CA SER A 110 -38.45 -0.35 -30.39
C SER A 110 -39.96 -0.11 -30.31
N LYS A 111 -40.66 -0.76 -29.37
CA LYS A 111 -42.10 -0.61 -29.13
C LYS A 111 -42.38 0.32 -27.92
N GLY A 112 -41.35 0.76 -27.22
CA GLY A 112 -41.48 1.58 -26.02
C GLY A 112 -41.64 0.78 -24.73
N ASP A 113 -41.50 -0.55 -24.78
CA ASP A 113 -41.52 -1.40 -23.59
C ASP A 113 -40.19 -1.36 -22.85
N VAL A 114 -40.23 -1.31 -21.52
CA VAL A 114 -39.04 -1.33 -20.68
C VAL A 114 -38.58 -2.78 -20.49
N ILE A 115 -37.33 -3.05 -20.77
CA ILE A 115 -36.72 -4.37 -20.65
C ILE A 115 -35.39 -4.28 -19.85
N GLU A 116 -35.02 -5.34 -19.16
CA GLU A 116 -33.67 -5.47 -18.57
C GLU A 116 -32.70 -6.05 -19.59
N LYS A 117 -31.67 -5.27 -19.96
CA LYS A 117 -30.71 -5.61 -21.00
C LYS A 117 -29.28 -5.55 -20.45
N PHE A 118 -28.56 -6.64 -20.63
CA PHE A 118 -27.12 -6.73 -20.42
C PHE A 118 -26.58 -7.84 -21.29
N LYS A 119 -25.76 -7.51 -22.27
CA LYS A 119 -25.22 -8.43 -23.28
C LYS A 119 -23.74 -8.70 -23.03
N GLY A 120 -23.23 -9.78 -23.64
CA GLY A 120 -21.82 -10.11 -23.62
C GLY A 120 -20.92 -8.98 -24.11
N SER A 121 -21.37 -8.20 -25.13
CA SER A 121 -20.63 -7.01 -25.57
C SER A 121 -20.44 -5.97 -24.46
N ALA A 122 -21.45 -5.73 -23.62
CA ALA A 122 -21.37 -4.81 -22.50
C ALA A 122 -20.57 -5.39 -21.29
N LEU A 123 -20.54 -6.72 -21.17
CA LEU A 123 -19.68 -7.42 -20.22
C LEU A 123 -18.21 -7.34 -20.63
N VAL A 124 -17.90 -7.62 -21.88
CA VAL A 124 -16.52 -7.79 -22.37
C VAL A 124 -15.81 -6.44 -22.51
N GLN A 125 -16.51 -5.39 -22.99
CA GLN A 125 -15.89 -4.12 -23.30
C GLN A 125 -16.83 -2.94 -23.07
N GLN A 126 -16.27 -1.83 -22.55
CA GLN A 126 -16.92 -0.52 -22.56
C GLN A 126 -15.92 0.55 -23.01
N GLU A 127 -16.45 1.71 -23.43
CA GLU A 127 -15.68 2.85 -23.92
C GLU A 127 -15.87 4.07 -23.00
N PRO A 128 -15.25 4.13 -21.82
CA PRO A 128 -15.32 5.30 -20.97
C PRO A 128 -14.57 6.48 -21.58
N ASP A 129 -15.01 7.70 -21.28
CA ASP A 129 -14.23 8.90 -21.55
C ASP A 129 -12.97 8.91 -20.67
N ALA A 130 -11.80 8.82 -21.30
CA ALA A 130 -10.51 8.78 -20.63
C ALA A 130 -9.92 10.18 -20.36
N SER A 131 -10.59 11.27 -20.76
CA SER A 131 -10.05 12.64 -20.67
C SER A 131 -9.76 13.10 -19.26
N SER A 132 -10.51 12.59 -18.27
CA SER A 132 -10.32 12.93 -16.85
C SER A 132 -9.23 12.11 -16.13
N PHE A 133 -8.68 11.08 -16.79
CA PHE A 133 -7.67 10.22 -16.19
C PHE A 133 -6.25 10.63 -16.61
N PRO A 134 -5.25 10.49 -15.72
CA PRO A 134 -3.85 10.75 -16.06
C PRO A 134 -3.38 9.83 -17.20
N SER A 135 -2.67 10.39 -18.16
CA SER A 135 -2.14 9.61 -19.30
C SER A 135 -0.63 9.77 -19.53
N GLY A 136 0.02 10.73 -18.87
CA GLY A 136 1.46 10.97 -19.06
C GLY A 136 1.88 11.13 -20.53
N GLY A 137 1.04 11.75 -21.36
CA GLY A 137 1.30 11.91 -22.79
C GLY A 137 0.95 10.71 -23.67
N LEU A 138 0.52 9.58 -23.09
CA LEU A 138 0.09 8.38 -23.86
C LEU A 138 -1.19 8.61 -24.67
N ARG A 139 -1.95 9.63 -24.35
CA ARG A 139 -3.19 10.01 -24.98
C ARG A 139 -3.13 11.48 -25.42
N THR A 140 -3.53 11.76 -26.63
CA THR A 140 -3.68 13.13 -27.13
C THR A 140 -4.94 13.78 -26.58
N THR A 141 -4.98 15.12 -26.51
CA THR A 141 -6.12 15.87 -25.96
C THR A 141 -7.43 15.69 -26.72
N PHE A 142 -7.37 15.42 -28.01
CA PHE A 142 -8.55 15.16 -28.86
C PHE A 142 -8.95 13.69 -28.92
N GLU A 143 -8.10 12.77 -28.45
CA GLU A 143 -8.39 11.34 -28.39
C GLU A 143 -8.83 10.99 -26.98
N ALA A 144 -10.12 11.23 -26.68
CA ALA A 144 -10.68 11.06 -25.34
C ALA A 144 -11.11 9.61 -25.04
N ARG A 145 -11.10 8.71 -26.02
CA ARG A 145 -11.56 7.32 -25.84
C ARG A 145 -10.52 6.48 -25.12
N GLY A 146 -11.04 5.62 -24.24
CA GLY A 146 -10.30 4.48 -23.68
C GLY A 146 -11.21 3.27 -23.70
N TYR A 147 -10.64 2.11 -23.44
CA TYR A 147 -11.37 0.85 -23.35
C TYR A 147 -11.17 0.23 -21.97
N THR A 148 -12.29 -0.24 -21.39
CA THR A 148 -12.23 -1.21 -20.31
C THR A 148 -12.54 -2.59 -20.86
N ALA A 149 -11.80 -3.61 -20.44
CA ALA A 149 -12.03 -4.98 -20.88
C ALA A 149 -12.12 -5.92 -19.66
N TRP A 150 -13.13 -6.78 -19.68
CA TRP A 150 -13.41 -7.71 -18.58
C TRP A 150 -12.23 -8.62 -18.27
N ASP A 151 -11.89 -8.70 -16.97
CA ASP A 151 -10.95 -9.68 -16.44
C ASP A 151 -11.73 -10.84 -15.79
N PRO A 152 -11.85 -11.99 -16.42
CA PRO A 152 -12.56 -13.13 -15.87
C PRO A 152 -11.86 -13.78 -14.66
N SER A 153 -10.59 -13.49 -14.42
CA SER A 153 -9.84 -14.03 -13.29
C SER A 153 -10.20 -13.39 -11.93
N SER A 154 -10.87 -12.23 -11.97
CA SER A 154 -11.44 -11.58 -10.80
C SER A 154 -12.98 -11.68 -10.83
N PRO A 155 -13.63 -12.23 -9.79
CA PRO A 155 -15.08 -12.37 -9.77
C PRO A 155 -15.79 -11.02 -9.72
N ALA A 156 -16.85 -10.86 -10.52
CA ALA A 156 -17.75 -9.72 -10.39
C ALA A 156 -18.45 -9.75 -9.03
N PHE A 157 -18.74 -8.57 -8.47
CA PHE A 157 -19.29 -8.45 -7.13
C PHE A 157 -20.38 -7.40 -7.04
N ILE A 158 -21.25 -7.52 -6.04
CA ILE A 158 -22.31 -6.55 -5.76
C ILE A 158 -21.85 -5.63 -4.62
N MET A 159 -21.68 -4.34 -4.94
CA MET A 159 -21.44 -3.30 -3.96
C MET A 159 -22.79 -2.81 -3.42
N GLU A 160 -22.93 -2.86 -2.09
CA GLU A 160 -24.08 -2.30 -1.37
C GLU A 160 -23.71 -0.95 -0.76
N ASN A 161 -24.56 0.06 -0.99
CA ASN A 161 -24.41 1.38 -0.39
C ASN A 161 -25.79 1.90 0.04
N GLY A 162 -26.12 1.68 1.32
CA GLY A 162 -27.46 1.92 1.82
C GLY A 162 -28.49 1.03 1.10
N ASN A 163 -29.46 1.66 0.44
CA ASN A 163 -30.50 0.95 -0.34
C ASN A 163 -30.12 0.74 -1.81
N SER A 164 -28.96 1.23 -2.25
CA SER A 164 -28.48 1.09 -3.63
C SER A 164 -27.55 -0.10 -3.76
N LYS A 165 -27.71 -0.87 -4.84
CA LYS A 165 -26.87 -2.02 -5.17
C LYS A 165 -26.41 -1.92 -6.61
N THR A 166 -25.11 -2.12 -6.84
CA THR A 166 -24.49 -2.08 -8.17
C THR A 166 -23.66 -3.33 -8.40
N LEU A 167 -23.79 -3.92 -9.57
CA LEU A 167 -22.89 -4.99 -10.04
C LEU A 167 -21.60 -4.36 -10.53
N CYS A 168 -20.49 -4.64 -9.87
CA CYS A 168 -19.16 -4.21 -10.25
C CYS A 168 -18.42 -5.35 -10.95
N ILE A 169 -17.90 -5.07 -12.15
CA ILE A 169 -17.20 -6.04 -13.00
C ILE A 169 -15.74 -5.62 -13.10
N PRO A 170 -14.78 -6.39 -12.53
CA PRO A 170 -13.37 -6.07 -12.62
C PRO A 170 -12.86 -6.05 -14.05
N THR A 171 -12.16 -4.99 -14.43
CA THR A 171 -11.67 -4.78 -15.80
C THR A 171 -10.26 -4.20 -15.80
N ILE A 172 -9.56 -4.37 -16.92
CA ILE A 172 -8.40 -3.56 -17.29
C ILE A 172 -8.87 -2.24 -17.92
N PHE A 173 -7.96 -1.26 -18.01
CA PHE A 173 -8.20 0.02 -18.65
C PHE A 173 -7.03 0.41 -19.54
N VAL A 174 -7.29 0.62 -20.81
CA VAL A 174 -6.29 0.94 -21.84
C VAL A 174 -6.69 2.16 -22.66
N SER A 175 -5.71 2.81 -23.30
CA SER A 175 -5.94 3.89 -24.26
C SER A 175 -6.63 3.37 -25.52
N TYR A 176 -7.04 4.28 -26.39
CA TYR A 176 -7.59 3.93 -27.72
C TYR A 176 -6.60 3.13 -28.59
N THR A 177 -5.31 3.34 -28.41
CA THR A 177 -4.21 2.68 -29.12
C THR A 177 -3.67 1.43 -28.41
N GLY A 178 -4.19 1.13 -27.20
CA GLY A 178 -3.93 -0.11 -26.47
C GLY A 178 -2.88 -0.01 -25.36
N GLU A 179 -2.33 1.19 -25.08
CA GLU A 179 -1.42 1.39 -23.97
C GLU A 179 -2.14 1.28 -22.63
N ALA A 180 -1.53 0.63 -21.66
CA ALA A 180 -2.09 0.46 -20.33
C ALA A 180 -2.15 1.79 -19.56
N LEU A 181 -3.38 2.23 -19.23
CA LEU A 181 -3.67 3.42 -18.43
C LEU A 181 -4.09 3.04 -16.98
N ASP A 182 -3.79 1.82 -16.56
CA ASP A 182 -4.14 1.25 -15.25
C ASP A 182 -2.95 0.56 -14.58
N TYR A 183 -3.16 0.10 -13.36
CA TYR A 183 -2.19 -0.71 -12.63
C TYR A 183 -2.37 -2.22 -12.89
N LYS A 184 -3.56 -2.66 -13.31
CA LYS A 184 -3.91 -4.07 -13.45
C LYS A 184 -3.29 -4.71 -14.69
N THR A 185 -3.32 -4.03 -15.84
CA THR A 185 -2.77 -4.58 -17.10
C THR A 185 -1.31 -5.00 -17.00
N PRO A 186 -0.37 -4.15 -16.51
CA PRO A 186 1.02 -4.58 -16.36
C PRO A 186 1.19 -5.65 -15.30
N LEU A 187 0.36 -5.68 -14.25
CA LEU A 187 0.38 -6.75 -13.25
C LEU A 187 0.05 -8.11 -13.88
N LEU A 188 -1.03 -8.19 -14.66
CA LEU A 188 -1.42 -9.43 -15.35
C LEU A 188 -0.33 -9.90 -16.33
N ARG A 189 0.28 -8.97 -17.07
CA ARG A 189 1.41 -9.29 -17.96
C ARG A 189 2.63 -9.82 -17.18
N ALA A 190 2.95 -9.19 -16.02
CA ALA A 190 4.06 -9.62 -15.16
C ALA A 190 3.81 -11.02 -14.54
N LEU A 191 2.57 -11.30 -14.13
CA LEU A 191 2.18 -12.62 -13.61
C LEU A 191 2.29 -13.70 -14.66
N HIS A 192 1.85 -13.43 -15.89
CA HIS A 192 1.98 -14.36 -17.01
C HIS A 192 3.44 -14.69 -17.32
N ILE A 193 4.32 -13.67 -17.32
CA ILE A 193 5.74 -13.91 -17.62
C ILE A 193 6.45 -14.64 -16.48
N LEU A 194 6.06 -14.37 -15.22
CA LEU A 194 6.58 -15.11 -14.07
C LEU A 194 6.15 -16.57 -14.10
N ASP A 195 4.89 -16.86 -14.37
CA ASP A 195 4.39 -18.23 -14.56
C ASP A 195 5.24 -18.98 -15.58
N LYS A 196 5.45 -18.40 -16.75
CA LYS A 196 6.26 -18.99 -17.83
C LYS A 196 7.70 -19.27 -17.38
N ALA A 197 8.37 -18.32 -16.73
CA ALA A 197 9.74 -18.46 -16.28
C ALA A 197 9.86 -19.50 -15.15
N ALA A 198 9.00 -19.40 -14.16
CA ALA A 198 9.02 -20.28 -12.99
C ALA A 198 8.65 -21.73 -13.36
N THR A 199 7.68 -21.94 -14.24
CA THR A 199 7.30 -23.27 -14.74
C THR A 199 8.47 -23.95 -15.46
N GLN A 200 9.22 -23.23 -16.31
CA GLN A 200 10.41 -23.78 -16.97
C GLN A 200 11.49 -24.21 -15.95
N VAL A 201 11.67 -23.45 -14.89
CA VAL A 201 12.62 -23.80 -13.81
C VAL A 201 12.09 -24.95 -12.97
N CYS A 202 10.79 -24.98 -12.62
CA CYS A 202 10.18 -26.11 -11.91
C CYS A 202 10.36 -27.44 -12.66
N GLN A 203 10.24 -27.44 -13.99
CA GLN A 203 10.40 -28.63 -14.84
C GLN A 203 11.83 -29.20 -14.86
N LEU A 204 12.81 -28.50 -14.27
CA LEU A 204 14.12 -29.09 -13.98
C LEU A 204 14.03 -30.14 -12.85
N PHE A 205 13.06 -30.05 -11.96
CA PHE A 205 12.84 -30.87 -10.77
C PHE A 205 11.62 -31.79 -10.91
N ASP A 206 10.50 -31.24 -11.39
CA ASP A 206 9.22 -31.94 -11.55
C ASP A 206 8.57 -31.57 -12.89
N ARG A 207 8.49 -32.52 -13.81
CA ARG A 207 7.94 -32.34 -15.16
C ARG A 207 6.40 -32.24 -15.18
N GLU A 208 5.74 -32.64 -14.11
CA GLU A 208 4.28 -32.59 -14.01
C GLU A 208 3.76 -31.16 -13.75
N VAL A 209 4.61 -30.25 -13.27
CA VAL A 209 4.26 -28.84 -13.08
C VAL A 209 3.96 -28.18 -14.41
N LYS A 210 2.75 -27.61 -14.55
CA LYS A 210 2.28 -26.93 -15.74
C LYS A 210 2.05 -25.44 -15.53
N GLN A 211 1.91 -25.01 -14.28
CA GLN A 211 1.67 -23.64 -13.89
C GLN A 211 2.29 -23.29 -12.54
N VAL A 212 2.82 -22.08 -12.43
CA VAL A 212 3.25 -21.48 -11.15
C VAL A 212 2.45 -20.23 -10.91
N ILE A 213 1.80 -20.16 -9.76
CA ILE A 213 0.95 -19.04 -9.35
C ILE A 213 1.68 -18.25 -8.28
N ALA A 214 1.86 -16.95 -8.50
CA ALA A 214 2.30 -16.04 -7.46
C ALA A 214 1.16 -15.72 -6.50
N THR A 215 1.45 -15.64 -5.21
CA THR A 215 0.49 -15.36 -4.14
C THR A 215 0.88 -14.11 -3.37
N LEU A 216 -0.12 -13.39 -2.86
CA LEU A 216 0.04 -12.17 -2.08
C LEU A 216 -0.92 -12.16 -0.89
N GLY A 217 -0.40 -11.85 0.29
CA GLY A 217 -1.18 -11.51 1.49
C GLY A 217 -0.80 -10.09 1.92
N PRO A 218 -1.60 -9.05 1.58
CA PRO A 218 -1.30 -7.69 2.00
C PRO A 218 -1.76 -7.48 3.45
N GLU A 219 -0.91 -6.86 4.27
CA GLU A 219 -1.25 -6.40 5.62
C GLU A 219 -1.54 -4.90 5.55
N GLN A 220 -2.78 -4.50 5.82
CA GLN A 220 -3.22 -3.12 5.70
C GLN A 220 -3.22 -2.44 7.06
N GLU A 221 -2.25 -1.56 7.30
CA GLU A 221 -2.26 -0.65 8.43
C GLU A 221 -3.07 0.62 8.11
N TYR A 222 -3.68 1.20 9.14
CA TYR A 222 -4.50 2.41 9.02
C TYR A 222 -4.71 3.09 10.37
N PHE A 223 -5.04 4.39 10.34
CA PHE A 223 -5.49 5.12 11.52
C PHE A 223 -7.01 5.36 11.46
N LEU A 224 -7.65 5.43 12.63
CA LEU A 224 -9.03 5.88 12.78
C LEU A 224 -9.08 7.18 13.57
N VAL A 225 -9.87 8.13 13.09
CA VAL A 225 -10.18 9.39 13.76
C VAL A 225 -11.69 9.55 13.86
N ASP A 226 -12.21 10.11 14.97
CA ASP A 226 -13.64 10.44 15.02
C ASP A 226 -13.99 11.42 13.92
N LYS A 227 -15.10 11.17 13.23
CA LYS A 227 -15.54 11.93 12.07
C LYS A 227 -15.71 13.44 12.36
N ALA A 228 -16.16 13.81 13.56
CA ALA A 228 -16.30 15.20 13.92
C ALA A 228 -14.94 15.90 14.09
N LEU A 229 -13.97 15.21 14.69
CA LEU A 229 -12.60 15.71 14.83
C LEU A 229 -11.89 15.82 13.48
N TYR A 230 -12.09 14.84 12.59
CA TYR A 230 -11.56 14.85 11.23
C TYR A 230 -12.01 16.10 10.46
N TYR A 231 -13.33 16.40 10.43
CA TYR A 231 -13.84 17.58 9.72
C TYR A 231 -13.47 18.91 10.39
N ALA A 232 -13.10 18.91 11.67
CA ALA A 232 -12.54 20.08 12.34
C ALA A 232 -11.04 20.32 12.04
N ARG A 233 -10.42 19.45 11.23
CA ARG A 233 -9.02 19.53 10.78
C ARG A 233 -8.92 19.59 9.25
N PRO A 234 -8.92 20.80 8.67
CA PRO A 234 -8.84 20.95 7.20
C PRO A 234 -7.66 20.27 6.55
N ASP A 235 -6.53 20.15 7.23
CA ASP A 235 -5.33 19.45 6.75
C ASP A 235 -5.56 17.93 6.64
N LEU A 236 -6.25 17.30 7.57
CA LEU A 236 -6.66 15.90 7.42
C LEU A 236 -7.58 15.70 6.23
N VAL A 237 -8.55 16.62 6.04
CA VAL A 237 -9.52 16.54 4.93
C VAL A 237 -8.86 16.71 3.56
N LEU A 238 -7.94 17.67 3.42
CA LEU A 238 -7.38 18.06 2.12
C LEU A 238 -6.04 17.36 1.79
N ALA A 239 -5.18 17.12 2.80
CA ALA A 239 -3.88 16.51 2.62
C ALA A 239 -3.80 15.05 3.11
N GLY A 240 -4.81 14.57 3.85
CA GLY A 240 -4.82 13.24 4.46
C GLY A 240 -3.89 13.11 5.68
N ARG A 241 -3.19 14.20 6.06
CA ARG A 241 -2.27 14.27 7.21
C ARG A 241 -2.38 15.59 7.93
N THR A 242 -2.00 15.59 9.22
CA THR A 242 -1.82 16.83 9.97
C THR A 242 -0.53 17.53 9.54
N VAL A 243 -0.61 18.81 9.17
CA VAL A 243 0.58 19.62 8.84
C VAL A 243 1.15 20.31 10.08
N PHE A 244 0.35 20.47 11.13
CA PHE A 244 0.73 21.01 12.44
C PHE A 244 0.19 20.14 13.56
N GLY A 245 0.85 20.17 14.71
CA GLY A 245 0.40 19.52 15.93
C GLY A 245 1.58 19.12 16.81
N HIS A 246 1.55 19.61 18.04
CA HIS A 246 2.54 19.27 19.06
C HIS A 246 2.29 17.85 19.59
N GLU A 247 3.38 17.15 19.91
CA GLU A 247 3.35 15.82 20.51
C GLU A 247 2.56 15.84 21.84
N PRO A 248 1.63 14.89 22.08
CA PRO A 248 0.91 14.82 23.34
C PRO A 248 1.82 14.35 24.49
N ALA A 249 1.44 14.66 25.72
CA ALA A 249 2.19 14.22 26.91
C ALA A 249 2.32 12.69 27.03
N LYS A 250 1.36 11.95 26.47
CA LYS A 250 1.41 10.50 26.28
C LYS A 250 1.23 10.19 24.80
N GLY A 251 2.20 9.53 24.19
CA GLY A 251 2.17 9.00 22.82
C GLY A 251 2.12 7.47 22.85
N GLN A 252 3.18 6.81 22.38
CA GLN A 252 3.31 5.35 22.27
C GLN A 252 3.94 4.70 23.51
N GLN A 253 3.55 5.11 24.73
CA GLN A 253 4.14 4.61 25.96
C GLN A 253 3.15 3.77 26.76
N LEU A 254 3.69 2.85 27.54
CA LEU A 254 2.99 2.06 28.55
C LEU A 254 1.86 1.20 27.99
N GLU A 255 0.63 1.72 27.98
CA GLU A 255 -0.59 0.98 27.61
C GLU A 255 -0.83 0.92 26.09
N ASP A 256 -0.18 1.79 25.32
CA ASP A 256 -0.26 1.79 23.87
C ASP A 256 0.76 0.78 23.34
N HIS A 257 0.27 -0.36 22.91
CA HIS A 257 1.11 -1.45 22.45
C HIS A 257 0.38 -2.30 21.40
N TYR A 258 1.17 -2.97 20.62
CA TYR A 258 0.76 -4.01 19.70
C TYR A 258 -0.08 -5.06 20.42
N PHE A 259 -1.15 -5.56 19.97
CA PHE A 259 -2.02 -6.54 20.63
C PHE A 259 -2.68 -6.09 21.96
N GLY A 260 -2.81 -4.80 22.23
CA GLY A 260 -3.62 -4.31 23.32
C GLY A 260 -5.11 -4.58 23.15
N SER A 261 -5.92 -4.34 24.19
CA SER A 261 -7.39 -4.44 24.08
C SER A 261 -7.90 -3.45 23.03
N ILE A 262 -8.69 -3.95 22.07
CA ILE A 262 -9.31 -3.12 21.05
C ILE A 262 -10.45 -2.31 21.68
N PRO A 263 -10.47 -0.96 21.56
CA PRO A 263 -11.55 -0.12 22.08
C PRO A 263 -12.93 -0.57 21.56
N ALA A 264 -13.98 -0.42 22.38
CA ALA A 264 -15.31 -0.97 22.08
C ALA A 264 -15.91 -0.45 20.74
N ARG A 265 -15.81 0.86 20.48
CA ARG A 265 -16.27 1.45 19.20
C ARG A 265 -15.49 0.91 18.00
N VAL A 266 -14.17 0.77 18.14
CA VAL A 266 -13.30 0.24 17.08
C VAL A 266 -13.60 -1.24 16.83
N ARG A 267 -13.83 -2.03 17.88
CA ARG A 267 -14.20 -3.44 17.76
C ARG A 267 -15.53 -3.62 17.01
N ALA A 268 -16.53 -2.75 17.27
CA ALA A 268 -17.78 -2.75 16.53
C ALA A 268 -17.58 -2.41 15.05
N PHE A 269 -16.77 -1.39 14.75
CA PHE A 269 -16.37 -1.05 13.39
C PHE A 269 -15.68 -2.23 12.69
N MET A 270 -14.69 -2.84 13.33
CA MET A 270 -13.96 -3.97 12.77
C MET A 270 -14.87 -5.16 12.47
N ALA A 271 -15.84 -5.45 13.36
CA ALA A 271 -16.78 -6.55 13.18
C ALA A 271 -17.72 -6.32 11.97
N ASP A 272 -18.22 -5.09 11.80
CA ASP A 272 -19.08 -4.71 10.67
C ASP A 272 -18.28 -4.71 9.35
N PHE A 273 -17.06 -4.16 9.37
CA PHE A 273 -16.14 -4.14 8.26
C PHE A 273 -15.77 -5.56 7.78
N GLU A 274 -15.41 -6.47 8.68
CA GLU A 274 -15.12 -7.86 8.33
C GLU A 274 -16.33 -8.56 7.69
N GLN A 275 -17.53 -8.32 8.23
CA GLN A 275 -18.75 -8.89 7.67
C GLN A 275 -18.96 -8.44 6.22
N GLU A 276 -18.80 -7.15 5.93
CA GLU A 276 -18.94 -6.63 4.57
C GLU A 276 -17.85 -7.20 3.62
N CYS A 277 -16.61 -7.31 4.09
CA CYS A 277 -15.53 -7.94 3.33
C CYS A 277 -15.81 -9.41 3.03
N VAL A 278 -16.28 -10.18 4.01
CA VAL A 278 -16.61 -11.60 3.85
C VAL A 278 -17.72 -11.81 2.84
N LYS A 279 -18.74 -10.95 2.79
CA LYS A 279 -19.80 -11.00 1.74
C LYS A 279 -19.21 -10.84 0.34
N LEU A 280 -18.10 -10.12 0.20
CA LEU A 280 -17.39 -9.85 -1.04
C LEU A 280 -16.27 -10.86 -1.34
N SER A 281 -16.23 -11.99 -0.63
CA SER A 281 -15.17 -13.01 -0.73
C SER A 281 -13.79 -12.55 -0.28
N ILE A 282 -13.64 -11.38 0.35
CA ILE A 282 -12.35 -10.91 0.87
C ILE A 282 -12.04 -11.69 2.16
N PRO A 283 -10.98 -12.51 2.20
CA PRO A 283 -10.75 -13.44 3.30
C PRO A 283 -10.03 -12.75 4.48
N VAL A 284 -10.63 -11.71 5.06
CA VAL A 284 -10.11 -11.05 6.26
C VAL A 284 -9.97 -12.05 7.38
N ARG A 285 -8.79 -12.14 7.99
CA ARG A 285 -8.47 -13.14 8.99
C ARG A 285 -8.01 -12.58 10.31
N THR A 286 -7.19 -11.53 10.27
CA THR A 286 -6.56 -10.97 11.46
C THR A 286 -6.84 -9.48 11.53
N ARG A 287 -7.08 -9.00 12.75
CA ARG A 287 -7.21 -7.58 13.10
C ARG A 287 -6.67 -7.36 14.50
N HIS A 288 -5.98 -6.26 14.71
CA HIS A 288 -5.41 -5.90 16.01
C HIS A 288 -5.05 -4.41 16.09
N ASN A 289 -4.70 -3.96 17.29
CA ASN A 289 -4.05 -2.66 17.48
C ASN A 289 -2.64 -2.68 16.92
N GLU A 290 -2.20 -1.55 16.39
CA GLU A 290 -0.81 -1.23 16.13
C GLU A 290 -0.17 -0.47 17.30
N VAL A 291 1.14 -0.17 17.18
CA VAL A 291 1.92 0.46 18.25
C VAL A 291 1.47 1.89 18.52
N ALA A 292 1.13 2.66 17.49
CA ALA A 292 0.66 4.03 17.66
C ALA A 292 -0.79 4.08 18.17
N PRO A 293 -1.14 5.07 19.01
CA PRO A 293 -2.52 5.27 19.43
C PRO A 293 -3.40 5.52 18.20
N SER A 294 -4.59 4.96 18.21
CA SER A 294 -5.57 5.01 17.10
C SER A 294 -5.10 4.37 15.79
N GLN A 295 -4.03 3.57 15.81
CA GLN A 295 -3.53 2.80 14.70
C GLN A 295 -3.93 1.33 14.82
N PHE A 296 -4.30 0.72 13.67
CA PHE A 296 -4.80 -0.63 13.59
C PHE A 296 -4.31 -1.31 12.32
N GLU A 297 -4.37 -2.65 12.31
CA GLU A 297 -4.05 -3.46 11.15
C GLU A 297 -5.17 -4.45 10.84
N CYS A 298 -5.31 -4.74 9.55
CA CYS A 298 -6.17 -5.79 9.02
C CYS A 298 -5.38 -6.61 7.99
N ALA A 299 -5.32 -7.92 8.20
CA ALA A 299 -4.60 -8.84 7.33
C ALA A 299 -5.53 -9.95 6.80
N PRO A 300 -5.81 -9.99 5.48
CA PRO A 300 -6.48 -11.11 4.84
C PRO A 300 -5.53 -12.32 4.68
N THR A 301 -6.11 -13.50 4.46
CA THR A 301 -5.36 -14.66 3.97
C THR A 301 -4.81 -14.36 2.57
N PHE A 302 -3.65 -14.90 2.24
CA PHE A 302 -3.07 -14.75 0.91
C PHE A 302 -3.93 -15.39 -0.18
N GLU A 303 -3.91 -14.77 -1.35
CA GLU A 303 -4.61 -15.21 -2.56
C GLU A 303 -3.67 -15.10 -3.77
N GLU A 304 -4.13 -15.48 -4.97
CA GLU A 304 -3.44 -15.14 -6.20
C GLU A 304 -3.25 -13.61 -6.29
N VAL A 305 -2.09 -13.15 -6.80
CA VAL A 305 -1.69 -11.74 -6.68
C VAL A 305 -2.69 -10.77 -7.29
N ASN A 306 -3.25 -11.04 -8.48
CA ASN A 306 -4.22 -10.15 -9.11
C ASN A 306 -5.49 -10.02 -8.27
N LEU A 307 -6.01 -11.15 -7.77
CA LEU A 307 -7.18 -11.15 -6.90
C LEU A 307 -6.91 -10.46 -5.56
N ALA A 308 -5.75 -10.72 -4.95
CA ALA A 308 -5.35 -10.07 -3.70
C ALA A 308 -5.25 -8.54 -3.83
N VAL A 309 -4.76 -8.04 -4.97
CA VAL A 309 -4.70 -6.59 -5.27
C VAL A 309 -6.10 -6.00 -5.41
N ASP A 310 -6.99 -6.63 -6.17
CA ASP A 310 -8.39 -6.19 -6.30
C ASP A 310 -9.08 -6.18 -4.93
N HIS A 311 -8.92 -7.25 -4.15
CA HIS A 311 -9.48 -7.36 -2.81
C HIS A 311 -8.92 -6.31 -1.84
N ASN A 312 -7.63 -5.95 -1.93
CA ASN A 312 -7.07 -4.90 -1.09
C ASN A 312 -7.67 -3.52 -1.41
N LEU A 313 -7.85 -3.17 -2.67
CA LEU A 313 -8.48 -1.90 -3.05
C LEU A 313 -9.96 -1.85 -2.63
N LEU A 314 -10.65 -2.96 -2.83
CA LEU A 314 -12.05 -3.10 -2.40
C LEU A 314 -12.17 -3.05 -0.88
N LEU A 315 -11.27 -3.70 -0.15
CA LEU A 315 -11.14 -3.63 1.30
C LEU A 315 -10.99 -2.18 1.78
N MET A 316 -10.12 -1.39 1.14
CA MET A 316 -9.93 0.01 1.50
C MET A 316 -11.20 0.85 1.27
N ASP A 317 -11.95 0.58 0.20
CA ASP A 317 -13.22 1.26 -0.09
C ASP A 317 -14.31 0.87 0.92
N VAL A 318 -14.48 -0.42 1.20
CA VAL A 318 -15.41 -0.94 2.22
C VAL A 318 -15.07 -0.37 3.58
N MET A 319 -13.77 -0.30 3.93
CA MET A 319 -13.32 0.25 5.21
C MET A 319 -13.75 1.72 5.38
N ARG A 320 -13.62 2.57 4.34
CA ARG A 320 -14.11 3.95 4.39
C ARG A 320 -15.63 4.03 4.57
N LYS A 321 -16.39 3.23 3.83
CA LYS A 321 -17.85 3.21 3.91
C LYS A 321 -18.35 2.79 5.30
N VAL A 322 -17.79 1.72 5.84
CA VAL A 322 -18.15 1.22 7.17
C VAL A 322 -17.68 2.17 8.27
N ALA A 323 -16.47 2.74 8.17
CA ALA A 323 -15.98 3.73 9.13
C ALA A 323 -16.94 4.92 9.25
N SER A 324 -17.42 5.44 8.12
CA SER A 324 -18.40 6.55 8.10
C SER A 324 -19.69 6.20 8.83
N LYS A 325 -20.18 4.95 8.73
CA LYS A 325 -21.35 4.43 9.48
C LYS A 325 -21.11 4.42 10.99
N HIS A 326 -19.86 4.10 11.41
CA HIS A 326 -19.43 4.09 12.80
C HIS A 326 -18.92 5.46 13.31
N HIS A 327 -19.16 6.52 12.57
CA HIS A 327 -18.69 7.87 12.86
C HIS A 327 -17.16 8.00 12.98
N PHE A 328 -16.44 7.21 12.19
CA PHE A 328 -14.99 7.31 11.98
C PHE A 328 -14.66 7.77 10.57
N GLU A 329 -13.46 8.28 10.41
CA GLU A 329 -12.74 8.40 9.14
C GLU A 329 -11.45 7.58 9.21
N VAL A 330 -11.15 6.88 8.11
CA VAL A 330 -9.92 6.07 7.96
C VAL A 330 -8.84 6.91 7.31
N LEU A 331 -7.68 6.95 7.92
CA LEU A 331 -6.51 7.58 7.32
C LEU A 331 -5.57 6.50 6.78
N PHE A 332 -5.40 6.49 5.47
CA PHE A 332 -4.44 5.64 4.77
C PHE A 332 -3.14 6.37 4.42
N HIS A 333 -3.00 7.65 4.79
CA HIS A 333 -1.73 8.35 4.62
C HIS A 333 -0.63 7.65 5.43
N GLU A 334 0.57 7.52 4.87
CA GLU A 334 1.69 6.79 5.47
C GLU A 334 2.18 7.39 6.78
N LYS A 335 2.01 8.70 6.96
CA LYS A 335 2.43 9.43 8.16
C LYS A 335 1.41 10.53 8.49
N PRO A 336 0.22 10.18 8.99
CA PRO A 336 -0.82 11.19 9.27
C PRO A 336 -0.48 12.06 10.45
N PHE A 337 0.35 11.57 11.39
CA PHE A 337 0.78 12.29 12.59
C PHE A 337 2.30 12.21 12.72
N ALA A 338 2.95 13.32 13.06
CA ALA A 338 4.39 13.35 13.32
C ALA A 338 4.69 12.78 14.73
N GLY A 339 5.91 12.30 14.93
CA GLY A 339 6.40 11.83 16.23
C GLY A 339 5.98 10.41 16.63
N ILE A 340 5.03 9.79 15.92
CA ILE A 340 4.55 8.41 16.18
C ILE A 340 4.72 7.53 14.95
N ASN A 341 4.46 6.23 15.06
CA ASN A 341 4.55 5.29 13.93
C ASN A 341 3.74 5.75 12.73
N GLY A 342 4.24 5.44 11.54
CA GLY A 342 3.51 5.55 10.28
C GLY A 342 2.84 4.23 9.92
N SER A 343 2.02 4.25 8.86
CA SER A 343 1.31 3.07 8.35
C SER A 343 1.92 2.56 7.05
N GLY A 344 2.17 1.26 7.01
CA GLY A 344 2.61 0.52 5.85
C GLY A 344 1.53 -0.37 5.25
N LYS A 345 1.92 -1.05 4.20
CA LYS A 345 1.17 -2.13 3.57
C LYS A 345 2.16 -3.23 3.25
N HIS A 346 2.34 -4.16 4.20
CA HIS A 346 3.30 -5.24 4.00
C HIS A 346 2.79 -6.23 2.96
N ASN A 347 3.63 -6.56 2.00
CA ASN A 347 3.29 -7.47 0.91
C ASN A 347 3.96 -8.82 1.16
N ASN A 348 3.20 -9.79 1.67
CA ASN A 348 3.64 -11.17 1.84
C ASN A 348 3.51 -11.91 0.51
N TRP A 349 4.64 -12.13 -0.17
CA TRP A 349 4.69 -12.70 -1.51
C TRP A 349 5.35 -14.08 -1.54
N SER A 350 4.76 -15.01 -2.28
CA SER A 350 5.31 -16.35 -2.51
C SER A 350 4.91 -16.87 -3.89
N MET A 351 5.39 -18.07 -4.24
CA MET A 351 5.06 -18.79 -5.46
C MET A 351 4.66 -20.22 -5.14
N GLY A 352 3.59 -20.72 -5.76
CA GLY A 352 3.14 -22.11 -5.62
C GLY A 352 2.90 -22.77 -6.96
N THR A 353 3.15 -24.09 -7.04
CA THR A 353 2.86 -24.89 -8.23
C THR A 353 1.40 -25.35 -8.25
N ASP A 354 0.89 -25.67 -9.43
CA ASP A 354 -0.42 -26.33 -9.62
C ASP A 354 -0.46 -27.75 -8.99
N THR A 355 0.69 -28.33 -8.64
CA THR A 355 0.82 -29.58 -7.89
C THR A 355 0.80 -29.38 -6.37
N GLY A 356 0.65 -28.14 -5.88
CA GLY A 356 0.50 -27.82 -4.46
C GLY A 356 1.80 -27.60 -3.69
N VAL A 357 2.93 -27.41 -4.35
CA VAL A 357 4.23 -27.16 -3.71
C VAL A 357 4.46 -25.65 -3.58
N ASN A 358 4.75 -25.17 -2.37
CA ASN A 358 5.25 -23.81 -2.15
C ASN A 358 6.75 -23.77 -2.47
N LEU A 359 7.14 -23.00 -3.50
CA LEU A 359 8.52 -22.91 -4.00
C LEU A 359 9.46 -22.17 -3.04
N LEU A 360 8.92 -21.37 -2.14
CA LEU A 360 9.64 -20.68 -1.05
C LEU A 360 9.45 -21.39 0.31
N GLY A 361 8.87 -22.59 0.32
CA GLY A 361 8.73 -23.42 1.51
C GLY A 361 10.00 -24.27 1.72
N PRO A 362 10.87 -23.94 2.71
CA PRO A 362 11.97 -24.82 3.06
C PRO A 362 11.39 -26.11 3.64
N SER A 363 11.86 -27.27 3.20
CA SER A 363 11.51 -28.53 3.87
C SER A 363 12.12 -28.53 5.28
N THR A 364 11.85 -29.59 6.06
CA THR A 364 12.53 -29.82 7.35
C THR A 364 14.06 -29.87 7.21
N LYS A 365 14.55 -29.97 5.97
CA LYS A 365 15.97 -29.98 5.61
C LYS A 365 16.22 -29.02 4.44
N PRO A 366 16.32 -27.72 4.69
CA PRO A 366 16.49 -26.72 3.63
C PRO A 366 17.71 -26.97 2.73
N LYS A 367 18.80 -27.45 3.31
CA LYS A 367 20.06 -27.79 2.58
C LYS A 367 19.89 -28.89 1.51
N GLU A 368 18.95 -29.81 1.73
CA GLU A 368 18.67 -30.91 0.81
C GLU A 368 17.60 -30.56 -0.23
N ASN A 369 16.88 -29.46 -0.06
CA ASN A 369 15.83 -29.01 -0.97
C ASN A 369 16.37 -28.08 -2.05
N LEU A 370 16.93 -28.67 -3.11
CA LEU A 370 17.55 -27.93 -4.20
C LEU A 370 16.53 -27.04 -4.95
N GLN A 371 15.28 -27.47 -5.05
CA GLN A 371 14.21 -26.65 -5.66
C GLN A 371 13.97 -25.39 -4.84
N PHE A 372 13.79 -25.50 -3.52
CA PHE A 372 13.66 -24.34 -2.64
C PHE A 372 14.86 -23.38 -2.77
N LEU A 373 16.09 -23.92 -2.65
CA LEU A 373 17.31 -23.10 -2.78
C LEU A 373 17.37 -22.38 -4.12
N THR A 374 16.90 -23.01 -5.19
CA THR A 374 16.86 -22.41 -6.53
C THR A 374 15.97 -21.16 -6.52
N PHE A 375 14.71 -21.27 -6.11
CA PHE A 375 13.79 -20.12 -6.12
C PHE A 375 14.17 -19.06 -5.09
N PHE A 376 14.66 -19.47 -3.93
CA PHE A 376 15.12 -18.60 -2.86
C PHE A 376 16.31 -17.72 -3.28
N ILE A 377 17.38 -18.34 -3.80
CA ILE A 377 18.59 -17.62 -4.24
C ILE A 377 18.31 -16.73 -5.45
N ASN A 378 17.51 -17.20 -6.41
CA ASN A 378 17.13 -16.38 -7.57
C ASN A 378 16.29 -15.17 -7.17
N THR A 379 15.41 -15.28 -6.18
CA THR A 379 14.69 -14.11 -5.64
C THR A 379 15.64 -13.09 -5.03
N ILE A 380 16.61 -13.53 -4.20
CA ILE A 380 17.63 -12.65 -3.62
C ILE A 380 18.46 -11.97 -4.71
N LYS A 381 18.87 -12.74 -5.73
CA LYS A 381 19.65 -12.21 -6.88
C LYS A 381 18.86 -11.17 -7.68
N ALA A 382 17.56 -11.41 -7.90
CA ALA A 382 16.67 -10.45 -8.55
C ALA A 382 16.59 -9.13 -7.76
N VAL A 383 16.38 -9.21 -6.45
CA VAL A 383 16.33 -8.04 -5.56
C VAL A 383 17.66 -7.28 -5.58
N HIS A 384 18.80 -7.98 -5.51
CA HIS A 384 20.11 -7.37 -5.60
C HIS A 384 20.31 -6.62 -6.91
N THR A 385 19.96 -7.22 -8.04
CA THR A 385 20.19 -6.67 -9.37
C THR A 385 19.31 -5.46 -9.67
N TYR A 386 18.08 -5.45 -9.13
CA TYR A 386 17.04 -4.48 -9.45
C TYR A 386 16.51 -3.74 -8.20
N SER A 387 17.34 -3.58 -7.16
CA SER A 387 16.95 -2.89 -5.92
C SER A 387 16.43 -1.46 -6.15
N ALA A 388 17.02 -0.74 -7.11
CA ALA A 388 16.56 0.61 -7.49
C ALA A 388 15.13 0.61 -8.06
N LEU A 389 14.74 -0.40 -8.84
CA LEU A 389 13.36 -0.54 -9.33
C LEU A 389 12.37 -0.84 -8.19
N LEU A 390 12.76 -1.70 -7.24
CA LEU A 390 11.93 -1.95 -6.06
C LEU A 390 11.78 -0.68 -5.22
N ARG A 391 12.83 0.12 -5.05
CA ARG A 391 12.73 1.44 -4.39
C ARG A 391 11.78 2.39 -5.15
N ALA A 392 11.86 2.43 -6.47
CA ALA A 392 10.96 3.24 -7.30
C ALA A 392 9.49 2.81 -7.16
N SER A 393 9.22 1.50 -7.03
CA SER A 393 7.86 0.95 -6.93
C SER A 393 7.07 1.43 -5.72
N ILE A 394 7.76 1.88 -4.68
CA ILE A 394 7.18 2.34 -3.41
C ILE A 394 7.37 3.84 -3.17
N ALA A 395 7.93 4.56 -4.16
CA ALA A 395 8.20 5.98 -4.07
C ALA A 395 6.90 6.80 -4.12
N SER A 396 6.66 7.59 -3.09
CA SER A 396 5.55 8.54 -3.02
C SER A 396 5.84 9.63 -1.99
N ALA A 397 5.20 10.80 -2.15
CA ALA A 397 5.34 11.89 -1.19
C ALA A 397 4.98 11.47 0.25
N GLY A 398 3.93 10.64 0.41
CA GLY A 398 3.52 10.12 1.71
C GLY A 398 4.55 9.16 2.31
N ASN A 399 5.08 8.25 1.50
CA ASN A 399 6.05 7.27 1.96
C ASN A 399 7.43 7.87 2.29
N ASP A 400 7.80 9.01 1.67
CA ASP A 400 9.02 9.75 2.03
C ASP A 400 8.99 10.28 3.48
N TYR A 401 7.80 10.52 4.05
CA TYR A 401 7.65 10.87 5.46
C TYR A 401 7.76 9.66 6.41
N ARG A 402 7.48 8.46 5.90
CA ARG A 402 7.46 7.22 6.68
C ARG A 402 8.80 6.50 6.70
N LEU A 403 9.45 6.32 5.55
CA LEU A 403 10.66 5.52 5.39
C LEU A 403 11.81 6.02 6.28
N GLY A 404 12.44 5.09 7.01
CA GLY A 404 13.57 5.36 7.90
C GLY A 404 13.20 6.02 9.24
N ALA A 405 11.90 6.02 9.62
CA ALA A 405 11.43 6.58 10.87
C ALA A 405 10.41 5.65 11.55
N ASN A 406 10.50 5.50 12.88
CA ASN A 406 9.51 4.83 13.72
C ASN A 406 9.02 3.48 13.12
N GLU A 407 9.84 2.45 13.19
CA GLU A 407 9.58 1.08 12.71
C GLU A 407 9.42 0.90 11.17
N ALA A 408 9.50 1.96 10.39
CA ALA A 408 9.50 1.86 8.95
C ALA A 408 10.91 1.55 8.39
N PRO A 409 11.04 0.64 7.40
CA PRO A 409 12.34 0.32 6.82
C PRO A 409 12.96 1.55 6.13
N PRO A 410 14.31 1.60 6.02
CA PRO A 410 14.99 2.67 5.32
C PRO A 410 14.76 2.59 3.79
N ALA A 411 15.19 3.63 3.08
CA ALA A 411 15.17 3.67 1.62
C ALA A 411 16.16 2.68 0.95
N ILE A 412 17.06 2.08 1.72
CA ILE A 412 18.02 1.07 1.26
C ILE A 412 17.31 -0.28 1.18
N VAL A 413 17.22 -0.86 0.00
CA VAL A 413 16.64 -2.20 -0.18
C VAL A 413 17.68 -3.26 0.15
N SER A 414 17.55 -3.86 1.35
CA SER A 414 18.33 -5.02 1.81
C SER A 414 17.42 -6.21 2.03
N VAL A 415 18.00 -7.40 2.11
CA VAL A 415 17.30 -8.67 2.31
C VAL A 415 17.73 -9.30 3.62
N PHE A 416 16.76 -9.65 4.46
CA PHE A 416 16.94 -10.43 5.68
C PHE A 416 16.48 -11.88 5.44
N ILE A 417 17.28 -12.87 5.88
CA ILE A 417 16.95 -14.28 5.68
C ILE A 417 17.06 -15.14 6.96
N GLY A 418 17.58 -14.57 8.05
CA GLY A 418 17.82 -15.27 9.30
C GLY A 418 19.11 -16.07 9.33
N SER A 419 19.66 -16.25 10.53
CA SER A 419 20.98 -16.84 10.76
C SER A 419 21.15 -18.25 10.16
N GLN A 420 20.11 -19.08 10.24
CA GLN A 420 20.16 -20.45 9.73
C GLN A 420 20.35 -20.51 8.20
N LEU A 421 19.58 -19.69 7.44
CA LEU A 421 19.73 -19.65 5.99
C LEU A 421 20.99 -18.93 5.56
N MET A 422 21.45 -17.94 6.35
CA MET A 422 22.77 -17.33 6.12
C MET A 422 23.91 -18.36 6.21
N GLU A 423 23.85 -19.28 7.17
CA GLU A 423 24.82 -20.36 7.29
C GLU A 423 24.76 -21.32 6.10
N VAL A 424 23.54 -21.68 5.65
CA VAL A 424 23.35 -22.52 4.44
C VAL A 424 23.97 -21.87 3.21
N LEU A 425 23.75 -20.56 3.01
CA LEU A 425 24.34 -19.85 1.87
C LEU A 425 25.86 -19.75 1.96
N LYS A 426 26.41 -19.57 3.17
CA LYS A 426 27.87 -19.55 3.39
C LYS A 426 28.53 -20.90 3.10
N GLU A 427 27.93 -21.98 3.57
CA GLU A 427 28.42 -23.35 3.24
C GLU A 427 28.37 -23.64 1.73
N LEU A 428 27.29 -23.18 1.06
CA LEU A 428 27.17 -23.30 -0.40
C LEU A 428 28.26 -22.50 -1.11
N GLU A 429 28.62 -21.30 -0.62
CA GLU A 429 29.68 -20.46 -1.17
C GLU A 429 31.08 -21.11 -1.03
N GLU A 430 31.38 -21.70 0.14
CA GLU A 430 32.71 -22.19 0.52
C GLU A 430 33.05 -23.60 -0.02
N ASN A 431 32.21 -24.24 -0.84
CA ASN A 431 32.36 -25.62 -1.31
C ASN A 431 32.41 -26.67 -0.17
N ALA A 432 31.99 -26.35 1.02
CA ALA A 432 31.92 -27.29 2.11
C ALA A 432 30.99 -28.45 1.73
N SER A 433 31.45 -29.70 1.90
CA SER A 433 30.55 -30.85 1.82
C SER A 433 29.44 -30.64 2.86
N ILE A 434 28.20 -30.57 2.42
CA ILE A 434 27.03 -30.30 3.26
C ILE A 434 26.99 -31.42 4.33
N LYS A 435 27.53 -31.15 5.51
CA LYS A 435 27.40 -32.03 6.67
C LYS A 435 25.98 -31.84 7.22
N VAL A 436 25.17 -32.86 7.10
CA VAL A 436 23.85 -32.92 7.70
C VAL A 436 24.03 -33.06 9.22
N GLU A 437 24.05 -31.94 9.94
CA GLU A 437 23.79 -31.98 11.36
C GLU A 437 22.31 -32.27 11.57
N LYS A 438 22.00 -33.27 12.40
CA LYS A 438 20.63 -33.54 12.83
C LYS A 438 20.15 -32.28 13.56
N GLY A 439 19.23 -31.56 12.94
CA GLY A 439 18.56 -30.46 13.60
C GLY A 439 17.90 -30.95 14.89
N GLU A 440 18.43 -30.57 16.03
CA GLU A 440 17.75 -30.75 17.30
C GLU A 440 16.52 -29.85 17.25
N ASN A 441 15.33 -30.42 17.49
CA ASN A 441 14.12 -29.66 17.78
C ASN A 441 14.40 -28.87 19.05
N LEU A 442 14.76 -27.62 18.91
CA LEU A 442 15.03 -26.74 20.04
C LEU A 442 13.70 -26.37 20.69
N TYR A 443 13.40 -26.99 21.81
CA TYR A 443 12.31 -26.60 22.69
C TYR A 443 12.77 -25.63 23.74
N ILE A 444 12.02 -24.53 23.92
CA ILE A 444 12.23 -23.65 25.08
C ILE A 444 11.73 -24.38 26.32
N LYS A 445 12.64 -24.66 27.26
CA LYS A 445 12.29 -25.18 28.59
C LYS A 445 11.89 -24.00 29.48
N LEU A 446 10.58 -23.78 29.62
CA LEU A 446 10.05 -22.68 30.44
C LEU A 446 10.10 -22.95 31.94
N GLY A 447 10.39 -24.21 32.36
CA GLY A 447 10.36 -24.59 33.78
C GLY A 447 8.97 -24.54 34.40
N ILE A 448 7.91 -24.63 33.60
CA ILE A 448 6.51 -24.58 34.02
C ILE A 448 5.83 -25.87 33.57
N ASP A 449 5.62 -26.80 34.48
CA ASP A 449 5.10 -28.15 34.19
C ASP A 449 3.73 -28.20 33.50
N LYS A 450 2.91 -27.13 33.66
CA LYS A 450 1.56 -27.03 33.09
C LYS A 450 1.53 -26.45 31.68
N VAL A 451 2.66 -25.92 31.19
CA VAL A 451 2.76 -25.32 29.85
C VAL A 451 3.42 -26.31 28.92
N PRO A 452 2.77 -26.65 27.78
CA PRO A 452 3.40 -27.50 26.76
C PRO A 452 4.75 -26.92 26.30
N PRO A 453 5.72 -27.76 25.92
CA PRO A 453 6.99 -27.28 25.37
C PRO A 453 6.74 -26.38 24.16
N VAL A 454 7.38 -25.21 24.13
CA VAL A 454 7.31 -24.28 23.00
C VAL A 454 8.42 -24.59 22.03
N LEU A 455 8.07 -24.89 20.78
CA LEU A 455 9.02 -25.09 19.71
C LEU A 455 9.65 -23.72 19.36
N LEU A 456 10.98 -23.66 19.33
CA LEU A 456 11.68 -22.52 18.76
C LEU A 456 11.47 -22.52 17.25
N ASP A 457 10.81 -21.49 16.75
CA ASP A 457 10.81 -21.18 15.33
C ASP A 457 12.10 -20.39 15.02
N ASN A 458 12.95 -20.93 14.14
CA ASN A 458 14.21 -20.30 13.74
C ASN A 458 14.01 -19.14 12.74
N THR A 459 12.78 -18.78 12.42
CA THR A 459 12.48 -17.61 11.61
C THR A 459 12.44 -16.36 12.50
N ASP A 460 13.62 -15.82 12.79
CA ASP A 460 13.71 -14.51 13.42
C ASP A 460 13.15 -13.43 12.47
N ARG A 461 12.31 -12.54 13.01
CA ARG A 461 11.72 -11.43 12.24
C ARG A 461 12.52 -10.16 12.53
N ASN A 462 13.43 -9.82 11.63
CA ASN A 462 14.03 -8.49 11.68
C ASN A 462 13.02 -7.45 11.18
N ARG A 463 12.36 -6.74 12.12
CA ARG A 463 11.36 -5.72 11.81
C ARG A 463 11.89 -4.51 11.06
N THR A 464 13.21 -4.31 11.05
CA THR A 464 13.86 -3.17 10.39
C THR A 464 14.16 -3.43 8.92
N SER A 465 14.11 -4.69 8.46
CA SER A 465 14.43 -5.05 7.08
C SER A 465 13.30 -4.69 6.10
N PRO A 466 13.60 -4.06 4.96
CA PRO A 466 12.61 -3.74 3.93
C PRO A 466 12.11 -4.96 3.16
N PHE A 467 12.92 -6.02 3.05
CA PHE A 467 12.59 -7.26 2.35
C PHE A 467 13.07 -8.46 3.16
N ALA A 468 12.16 -9.16 3.83
CA ALA A 468 12.47 -10.20 4.79
C ALA A 468 11.88 -11.55 4.38
N PHE A 469 12.68 -12.62 4.51
CA PHE A 469 12.17 -13.97 4.41
C PHE A 469 11.57 -14.41 5.76
N THR A 470 10.29 -14.80 5.74
CA THR A 470 9.51 -15.12 6.95
C THR A 470 9.06 -16.59 6.97
N GLY A 471 9.97 -17.50 6.58
CA GLY A 471 9.83 -18.95 6.70
C GLY A 471 9.29 -19.66 5.46
N ASN A 472 8.37 -19.09 4.71
CA ASN A 472 7.80 -19.68 3.49
C ASN A 472 7.38 -18.66 2.43
N LYS A 473 7.81 -17.42 2.61
CA LYS A 473 7.48 -16.28 1.77
C LYS A 473 8.48 -15.15 2.01
N PHE A 474 8.56 -14.21 1.08
CA PHE A 474 9.19 -12.92 1.32
C PHE A 474 8.13 -11.87 1.66
N GLU A 475 8.45 -11.01 2.62
CA GLU A 475 7.64 -9.89 3.05
C GLU A 475 8.31 -8.59 2.62
N PHE A 476 7.66 -7.83 1.72
CA PHE A 476 8.11 -6.52 1.29
C PHE A 476 7.40 -5.44 2.12
N ARG A 477 8.10 -4.88 3.11
CA ARG A 477 7.58 -3.98 4.15
C ARG A 477 7.61 -2.52 3.79
N ALA A 478 8.33 -2.16 2.75
CA ALA A 478 8.59 -0.77 2.41
C ALA A 478 7.44 -0.09 1.67
N ALA A 479 6.38 -0.80 1.27
CA ALA A 479 5.21 -0.21 0.64
C ALA A 479 4.38 0.60 1.63
N GLY A 480 3.92 1.78 1.20
CA GLY A 480 3.05 2.65 2.01
C GLY A 480 1.61 2.17 2.07
N SER A 481 0.88 2.55 3.11
CA SER A 481 -0.50 2.12 3.36
C SER A 481 -1.50 2.63 2.32
N SER A 482 -1.24 3.75 1.66
CA SER A 482 -2.13 4.34 0.64
C SER A 482 -1.95 3.77 -0.76
N VAL A 483 -0.81 3.09 -1.06
CA VAL A 483 -0.45 2.70 -2.42
C VAL A 483 -1.22 1.47 -2.91
N ASN A 484 -1.33 1.34 -4.23
CA ASN A 484 -1.82 0.13 -4.88
C ASN A 484 -0.69 -0.93 -4.92
N CYS A 485 -0.95 -2.12 -4.37
CA CYS A 485 0.00 -3.23 -4.36
C CYS A 485 0.42 -3.68 -5.77
N ALA A 486 -0.35 -3.38 -6.81
CA ALA A 486 0.00 -3.74 -8.17
C ALA A 486 1.34 -3.18 -8.62
N SER A 487 1.72 -1.96 -8.18
CA SER A 487 3.00 -1.35 -8.56
C SER A 487 4.20 -2.17 -8.07
N PRO A 488 4.40 -2.41 -6.75
CA PRO A 488 5.51 -3.22 -6.28
C PRO A 488 5.44 -4.68 -6.76
N MET A 489 4.23 -5.25 -6.91
CA MET A 489 4.09 -6.63 -7.38
C MET A 489 4.41 -6.77 -8.87
N THR A 490 4.05 -5.81 -9.71
CA THR A 490 4.46 -5.81 -11.12
C THR A 490 5.99 -5.85 -11.24
N ILE A 491 6.69 -5.01 -10.49
CA ILE A 491 8.14 -4.95 -10.52
C ILE A 491 8.76 -6.24 -9.95
N LEU A 492 8.32 -6.69 -8.78
CA LEU A 492 8.85 -7.90 -8.15
C LEU A 492 8.69 -9.14 -9.05
N ASN A 493 7.51 -9.37 -9.59
CA ASN A 493 7.24 -10.50 -10.48
C ASN A 493 8.06 -10.42 -11.77
N THR A 494 8.24 -9.22 -12.34
CA THR A 494 9.03 -9.02 -13.56
C THR A 494 10.52 -9.29 -13.33
N ILE A 495 11.12 -8.77 -12.26
CA ILE A 495 12.56 -8.98 -11.98
C ILE A 495 12.88 -10.43 -11.59
N VAL A 496 11.94 -11.10 -10.90
CA VAL A 496 12.08 -12.52 -10.57
C VAL A 496 11.95 -13.38 -11.83
N ALA A 497 10.99 -13.07 -12.72
CA ALA A 497 10.86 -13.77 -14.01
C ALA A 497 12.13 -13.65 -14.85
N GLU A 498 12.68 -12.44 -14.97
CA GLU A 498 13.95 -12.20 -15.65
C GLU A 498 15.09 -13.05 -15.09
N GLN A 499 15.22 -13.05 -13.79
CA GLN A 499 16.27 -13.78 -13.11
C GLN A 499 16.11 -15.30 -13.29
N LEU A 500 14.88 -15.81 -13.31
CA LEU A 500 14.61 -17.24 -13.55
C LEU A 500 14.90 -17.65 -15.00
N PHE A 501 14.62 -16.79 -16.00
CA PHE A 501 15.04 -17.05 -17.36
C PHE A 501 16.57 -17.11 -17.49
N LYS A 502 17.29 -16.14 -16.92
CA LYS A 502 18.77 -16.15 -16.87
C LYS A 502 19.32 -17.38 -16.17
N PHE A 503 18.71 -17.76 -15.06
CA PHE A 503 19.09 -18.96 -14.35
C PHE A 503 18.95 -20.20 -15.23
N LYS A 504 17.84 -20.33 -15.94
CA LYS A 504 17.60 -21.47 -16.85
C LYS A 504 18.65 -21.53 -17.96
N GLU A 505 18.96 -20.38 -18.59
CA GLU A 505 20.00 -20.27 -19.62
C GLU A 505 21.38 -20.63 -19.07
N ASP A 506 21.73 -20.17 -17.88
CA ASP A 506 23.02 -20.45 -17.23
C ASP A 506 23.16 -21.92 -16.85
N VAL A 507 22.07 -22.53 -16.36
CA VAL A 507 22.07 -23.99 -16.08
C VAL A 507 22.20 -24.81 -17.36
N ASP A 508 21.54 -24.40 -18.45
CA ASP A 508 21.67 -25.13 -19.72
C ASP A 508 23.09 -25.06 -20.27
N LYS A 509 23.73 -23.89 -20.22
CA LYS A 509 25.16 -23.72 -20.61
C LYS A 509 26.11 -24.53 -19.72
N GLU A 510 25.92 -24.49 -18.40
CA GLU A 510 26.74 -25.26 -17.46
C GLU A 510 26.58 -26.78 -17.68
N SER A 511 25.38 -27.23 -18.05
CA SER A 511 25.08 -28.64 -18.33
C SER A 511 25.73 -29.17 -19.61
N GLU A 512 26.26 -28.32 -20.49
CA GLU A 512 27.06 -28.73 -21.63
C GLU A 512 28.42 -29.32 -21.22
N THR A 513 28.96 -28.88 -20.08
CA THR A 513 30.27 -29.28 -19.55
C THR A 513 30.15 -30.27 -18.38
N GLU A 514 29.03 -30.25 -17.66
CA GLU A 514 28.80 -31.08 -16.48
C GLU A 514 27.92 -32.30 -16.81
N SER A 515 28.33 -33.47 -16.34
CA SER A 515 27.64 -34.74 -16.61
C SER A 515 26.33 -34.91 -15.83
N LYS A 516 26.13 -34.14 -14.74
CA LYS A 516 24.95 -34.17 -13.87
C LYS A 516 24.29 -32.81 -13.76
N LYS A 517 23.03 -32.72 -14.10
CA LYS A 517 22.24 -31.49 -14.06
C LYS A 517 22.18 -30.85 -12.68
N GLU A 518 22.09 -31.64 -11.62
CA GLU A 518 22.11 -31.17 -10.24
C GLU A 518 23.41 -30.43 -9.89
N VAL A 519 24.55 -30.91 -10.40
CA VAL A 519 25.84 -30.23 -10.21
C VAL A 519 25.89 -28.91 -10.95
N ALA A 520 25.37 -28.84 -12.17
CA ALA A 520 25.26 -27.60 -12.92
C ALA A 520 24.38 -26.56 -12.17
N ILE A 521 23.23 -26.98 -11.64
CA ILE A 521 22.37 -26.15 -10.81
C ILE A 521 23.14 -25.59 -9.60
N ILE A 522 23.80 -26.44 -8.84
CA ILE A 522 24.59 -26.06 -7.65
C ILE A 522 25.69 -25.05 -8.01
N ASN A 523 26.42 -25.28 -9.11
CA ASN A 523 27.48 -24.37 -9.55
C ASN A 523 26.92 -22.97 -9.89
N VAL A 524 25.81 -22.91 -10.60
CA VAL A 524 25.15 -21.64 -10.92
C VAL A 524 24.66 -20.93 -9.65
N LEU A 525 23.99 -21.65 -8.74
CA LEU A 525 23.52 -21.09 -7.47
C LEU A 525 24.66 -20.54 -6.62
N ARG A 526 25.77 -21.25 -6.55
CA ARG A 526 27.00 -20.80 -5.84
C ARG A 526 27.54 -19.48 -6.41
N ARG A 527 27.59 -19.36 -7.74
CA ARG A 527 27.96 -18.10 -8.40
C ARG A 527 27.02 -16.97 -8.02
N TYR A 528 25.73 -17.22 -8.04
CA TYR A 528 24.71 -16.21 -7.70
C TYR A 528 24.75 -15.77 -6.24
N VAL A 529 25.01 -16.66 -5.31
CA VAL A 529 25.22 -16.29 -3.89
C VAL A 529 26.40 -15.32 -3.76
N LYS A 530 27.54 -15.61 -4.41
CA LYS A 530 28.72 -14.73 -4.39
C LYS A 530 28.42 -13.34 -4.93
N GLU A 531 27.65 -13.27 -6.00
CA GLU A 531 27.28 -12.01 -6.66
C GLU A 531 26.25 -11.19 -5.87
N ALA A 532 25.33 -11.86 -5.15
CA ALA A 532 24.20 -11.21 -4.49
C ALA A 532 24.40 -10.97 -2.98
N LYS A 533 25.44 -11.50 -2.35
CA LYS A 533 25.62 -11.41 -0.89
C LYS A 533 25.66 -9.98 -0.34
N ASN A 534 26.00 -8.99 -1.16
CA ASN A 534 26.03 -7.60 -0.74
C ASN A 534 24.66 -7.05 -0.31
N VAL A 535 23.53 -7.62 -0.80
CA VAL A 535 22.20 -7.20 -0.42
C VAL A 535 21.74 -7.81 0.91
N LEU A 536 22.42 -8.88 1.38
CA LEU A 536 22.03 -9.57 2.61
C LEU A 536 22.48 -8.79 3.85
N PHE A 537 21.56 -8.55 4.78
CA PHE A 537 21.86 -7.87 6.03
C PHE A 537 20.97 -8.37 7.17
N GLU A 538 21.60 -8.75 8.30
CA GLU A 538 20.97 -9.36 9.47
C GLU A 538 20.89 -8.39 10.68
N GLY A 539 21.47 -7.21 10.56
CA GLY A 539 21.58 -6.24 11.66
C GLY A 539 20.44 -5.21 11.70
N ASP A 540 20.62 -4.19 12.51
CA ASP A 540 19.70 -3.05 12.65
C ASP A 540 19.80 -2.12 11.43
N ASN A 541 18.76 -2.13 10.59
CA ASN A 541 18.68 -1.29 9.39
C ASN A 541 18.50 0.21 9.70
N TYR A 542 18.20 0.61 10.93
CA TYR A 542 18.07 2.02 11.34
C TYR A 542 19.40 2.67 11.71
N SER A 543 20.44 1.87 11.92
CA SER A 543 21.73 2.39 12.38
C SER A 543 22.45 3.22 11.32
N GLU A 544 23.13 4.28 11.74
CA GLU A 544 23.99 5.06 10.84
C GLU A 544 25.16 4.23 10.29
N ASP A 545 25.61 3.22 11.05
CA ASP A 545 26.66 2.30 10.60
C ASP A 545 26.19 1.44 9.43
N TRP A 546 24.89 1.07 9.39
CA TRP A 546 24.30 0.40 8.24
C TRP A 546 24.32 1.30 7.00
N VAL A 547 23.98 2.58 7.13
CA VAL A 547 24.00 3.52 6.00
C VAL A 547 25.39 3.57 5.35
N LYS A 548 26.44 3.66 6.17
CA LYS A 548 27.84 3.66 5.69
C LYS A 548 28.25 2.33 5.06
N GLU A 549 27.83 1.24 5.68
CA GLU A 549 28.11 -0.12 5.17
C GLU A 549 27.36 -0.40 3.86
N ALA A 550 26.13 0.06 3.73
CA ALA A 550 25.34 -0.06 2.50
C ALA A 550 25.98 0.70 1.34
N GLU A 551 26.48 1.90 1.60
CA GLU A 551 27.24 2.69 0.61
C GLU A 551 28.51 1.93 0.17
N ARG A 552 29.29 1.37 1.13
CA ARG A 552 30.47 0.55 0.84
C ARG A 552 30.13 -0.68 0.00
N ARG A 553 28.96 -1.26 0.18
CA ARG A 553 28.46 -2.42 -0.60
C ARG A 553 27.87 -2.03 -1.96
N GLY A 554 27.78 -0.73 -2.27
CA GLY A 554 27.17 -0.21 -3.50
C GLY A 554 25.65 -0.28 -3.52
N LEU A 555 24.99 -0.36 -2.36
CA LEU A 555 23.53 -0.34 -2.25
C LEU A 555 23.02 1.12 -2.26
N PRO A 556 22.08 1.49 -3.13
CA PRO A 556 21.60 2.86 -3.23
C PRO A 556 20.73 3.23 -2.01
N ASN A 557 20.92 4.45 -1.50
CA ASN A 557 20.10 5.06 -0.45
C ASN A 557 19.39 6.30 -1.01
N VAL A 558 18.36 6.10 -1.80
CA VAL A 558 17.63 7.19 -2.46
C VAL A 558 16.40 7.55 -1.63
N LYS A 559 16.50 8.61 -0.84
CA LYS A 559 15.41 9.08 0.04
C LYS A 559 14.34 9.86 -0.73
N SER A 560 14.71 10.65 -1.72
CA SER A 560 13.84 11.51 -2.52
C SER A 560 13.01 10.68 -3.52
N THR A 561 11.69 10.87 -3.53
CA THR A 561 10.80 10.24 -4.51
C THR A 561 11.15 10.60 -5.96
N PRO A 562 11.34 11.88 -6.38
CA PRO A 562 11.72 12.18 -7.75
C PRO A 562 12.97 11.44 -8.23
N LEU A 563 14.02 11.40 -7.40
CA LEU A 563 15.25 10.68 -7.73
C LEU A 563 15.05 9.16 -7.78
N ALA A 564 14.21 8.61 -6.91
CA ALA A 564 13.92 7.17 -6.93
C ALA A 564 13.17 6.76 -8.20
N LEU A 565 12.26 7.61 -8.68
CA LEU A 565 11.45 7.34 -9.88
C LEU A 565 12.29 7.30 -11.16
N ASP A 566 13.47 7.94 -11.20
CA ASP A 566 14.39 7.89 -12.36
C ASP A 566 14.79 6.45 -12.73
N ALA A 567 14.77 5.52 -11.76
CA ALA A 567 15.06 4.11 -12.01
C ALA A 567 14.07 3.47 -13.00
N LEU A 568 12.82 3.96 -13.08
CA LEU A 568 11.80 3.45 -14.02
C LEU A 568 12.15 3.72 -15.48
N VAL A 569 12.87 4.81 -15.76
CA VAL A 569 13.23 5.22 -17.11
C VAL A 569 14.73 5.04 -17.40
N SER A 570 15.44 4.28 -16.54
CA SER A 570 16.79 3.81 -16.83
C SER A 570 16.78 2.87 -18.02
N GLU A 571 17.83 2.87 -18.86
CA GLU A 571 17.89 1.98 -20.02
C GLU A 571 17.73 0.51 -19.63
N GLN A 572 18.34 0.09 -18.49
CA GLN A 572 18.18 -1.25 -17.95
C GLN A 572 16.70 -1.61 -17.69
N ALA A 573 15.93 -0.67 -17.13
CA ALA A 573 14.51 -0.90 -16.86
C ALA A 573 13.70 -0.94 -18.16
N LEU A 574 13.92 0.00 -19.06
CA LEU A 574 13.22 0.07 -20.35
C LEU A 574 13.42 -1.20 -21.18
N GLU A 575 14.66 -1.68 -21.29
CA GLU A 575 14.96 -2.94 -22.00
C GLU A 575 14.33 -4.16 -21.31
N LEU A 576 14.37 -4.22 -19.97
CA LEU A 576 13.77 -5.30 -19.20
C LEU A 576 12.29 -5.44 -19.48
N PHE A 577 11.54 -4.35 -19.27
CA PHE A 577 10.08 -4.36 -19.36
C PHE A 577 9.59 -4.56 -20.80
N GLU A 578 10.25 -3.94 -21.78
CA GLU A 578 9.92 -4.08 -23.20
C GLU A 578 10.19 -5.50 -23.70
N ARG A 579 11.36 -6.08 -23.38
CA ARG A 579 11.74 -7.44 -23.80
C ARG A 579 10.84 -8.52 -23.21
N LEU A 580 10.39 -8.34 -21.97
CA LEU A 580 9.47 -9.26 -21.31
C LEU A 580 7.99 -8.98 -21.67
N GLY A 581 7.71 -7.92 -22.42
CA GLY A 581 6.35 -7.58 -22.86
C GLY A 581 5.42 -7.12 -21.73
N VAL A 582 5.98 -6.64 -20.61
CA VAL A 582 5.19 -6.16 -19.46
C VAL A 582 4.73 -4.72 -19.67
N LEU A 583 5.66 -3.84 -20.05
CA LEU A 583 5.41 -2.44 -20.42
C LEU A 583 6.33 -2.06 -21.60
N ASN A 584 5.82 -1.29 -22.55
CA ASN A 584 6.65 -0.69 -23.58
C ASN A 584 7.31 0.61 -23.07
N ARG A 585 8.25 1.15 -23.84
CA ARG A 585 8.98 2.38 -23.47
C ARG A 585 8.07 3.58 -23.24
N SER A 586 7.06 3.74 -24.08
CA SER A 586 6.09 4.85 -23.94
C SER A 586 5.27 4.73 -22.66
N GLU A 587 4.79 3.51 -22.33
CA GLU A 587 4.08 3.23 -21.07
C GLU A 587 4.95 3.51 -19.84
N MET A 588 6.25 3.18 -19.89
CA MET A 588 7.18 3.47 -18.80
C MET A 588 7.40 4.97 -18.61
N HIS A 589 7.66 5.73 -19.69
CA HIS A 589 7.79 7.18 -19.63
C HIS A 589 6.52 7.87 -19.17
N GLY A 590 5.35 7.45 -19.68
CA GLY A 590 4.05 7.98 -19.25
C GLY A 590 3.80 7.78 -17.76
N ARG A 591 4.14 6.61 -17.20
CA ARG A 591 4.02 6.33 -15.75
C ARG A 591 4.98 7.17 -14.92
N HIS A 592 6.22 7.32 -15.36
CA HIS A 592 7.19 8.19 -14.72
C HIS A 592 6.68 9.63 -14.61
N GLU A 593 6.17 10.17 -15.70
CA GLU A 593 5.58 11.52 -15.76
C GLU A 593 4.39 11.66 -14.78
N ILE A 594 3.45 10.71 -14.78
CA ILE A 594 2.28 10.72 -13.89
C ILE A 594 2.70 10.67 -12.40
N LEU A 595 3.68 9.85 -12.05
CA LEU A 595 4.14 9.72 -10.66
C LEU A 595 4.83 11.00 -10.17
N LEU A 596 5.62 11.66 -11.03
CA LEU A 596 6.19 12.96 -10.74
C LEU A 596 5.12 14.05 -10.60
N GLU A 597 4.12 14.07 -11.47
CA GLU A 597 2.98 14.99 -11.33
C GLU A 597 2.21 14.77 -10.03
N HIS A 598 1.97 13.53 -9.63
CA HIS A 598 1.34 13.20 -8.36
C HIS A 598 2.15 13.72 -7.17
N PHE A 599 3.46 13.53 -7.20
CA PHE A 599 4.36 14.05 -6.18
C PHE A 599 4.24 15.58 -6.06
N ILE A 600 4.36 16.30 -7.18
CA ILE A 600 4.22 17.75 -7.22
C ILE A 600 2.87 18.21 -6.68
N LYS A 601 1.76 17.59 -7.14
CA LYS A 601 0.41 17.98 -6.72
C LYS A 601 0.17 17.77 -5.23
N LYS A 602 0.65 16.68 -4.65
CA LYS A 602 0.59 16.43 -3.20
C LYS A 602 1.32 17.53 -2.42
N LEU A 603 2.55 17.85 -2.78
CA LEU A 603 3.31 18.93 -2.13
C LEU A 603 2.68 20.32 -2.37
N GLN A 604 2.04 20.56 -3.52
CA GLN A 604 1.28 21.78 -3.77
C GLN A 604 0.10 21.91 -2.81
N ILE A 605 -0.66 20.84 -2.60
CA ILE A 605 -1.81 20.82 -1.67
C ILE A 605 -1.31 21.09 -0.26
N GLU A 606 -0.29 20.37 0.20
CA GLU A 606 0.27 20.55 1.54
C GLU A 606 0.81 21.98 1.76
N SER A 607 1.60 22.51 0.81
CA SER A 607 2.16 23.87 0.93
C SER A 607 1.07 24.94 0.99
N ARG A 608 -0.04 24.78 0.24
CA ARG A 608 -1.18 25.70 0.31
C ARG A 608 -1.90 25.59 1.64
N MET A 609 -2.09 24.37 2.12
CA MET A 609 -2.74 24.11 3.42
C MET A 609 -1.93 24.67 4.59
N ILE A 610 -0.61 24.48 4.57
CA ILE A 610 0.31 25.07 5.56
C ILE A 610 0.19 26.60 5.56
N GLY A 611 0.23 27.23 4.38
CA GLY A 611 0.10 28.68 4.26
C GLY A 611 -1.25 29.20 4.75
N ASP A 612 -2.34 28.53 4.40
CA ASP A 612 -3.69 28.92 4.81
C ASP A 612 -3.87 28.82 6.34
N LEU A 613 -3.54 27.68 6.91
CA LEU A 613 -3.67 27.47 8.37
C LEU A 613 -2.76 28.43 9.15
N ALA A 614 -1.52 28.59 8.72
CA ALA A 614 -0.56 29.45 9.42
C ALA A 614 -1.01 30.92 9.43
N LEU A 615 -1.36 31.47 8.25
CA LEU A 615 -1.64 32.88 8.09
C LEU A 615 -3.06 33.28 8.51
N ASN A 616 -4.06 32.42 8.24
CA ASN A 616 -5.46 32.77 8.45
C ASN A 616 -6.04 32.27 9.80
N HIS A 617 -5.34 31.33 10.47
CA HIS A 617 -5.84 30.74 11.71
C HIS A 617 -4.85 30.87 12.88
N ILE A 618 -3.60 30.41 12.70
CA ILE A 618 -2.62 30.38 13.80
C ILE A 618 -2.17 31.80 14.18
N ILE A 619 -1.71 32.60 13.21
CA ILE A 619 -1.24 33.95 13.49
C ILE A 619 -2.33 34.84 14.11
N PRO A 620 -3.57 34.92 13.58
CA PRO A 620 -4.63 35.71 14.21
C PRO A 620 -4.92 35.28 15.66
N THR A 621 -4.89 33.97 15.93
CA THR A 621 -5.08 33.44 17.30
C THR A 621 -3.91 33.84 18.23
N ALA A 622 -2.68 33.69 17.76
CA ALA A 622 -1.51 34.08 18.54
C ALA A 622 -1.47 35.58 18.83
N VAL A 623 -1.87 36.43 17.86
CA VAL A 623 -2.02 37.90 18.06
C VAL A 623 -3.10 38.21 19.08
N LYS A 624 -4.25 37.51 19.05
CA LYS A 624 -5.30 37.69 20.06
C LYS A 624 -4.76 37.41 21.46
N TYR A 625 -4.16 36.27 21.68
CA TYR A 625 -3.59 35.89 22.97
C TYR A 625 -2.46 36.85 23.42
N GLN A 626 -1.60 37.28 22.51
CA GLN A 626 -0.57 38.28 22.79
C GLN A 626 -1.17 39.60 23.29
N ASN A 627 -2.29 40.05 22.71
CA ASN A 627 -2.98 41.25 23.16
C ASN A 627 -3.52 41.11 24.59
N GLU A 628 -4.01 39.92 24.97
CA GLU A 628 -4.45 39.64 26.35
C GLU A 628 -3.29 39.75 27.34
N LEU A 629 -2.13 39.18 27.01
CA LEU A 629 -0.90 39.31 27.82
C LEU A 629 -0.45 40.78 27.94
N ILE A 630 -0.51 41.57 26.84
CA ILE A 630 -0.15 42.97 26.81
C ILE A 630 -1.10 43.78 27.71
N HIS A 631 -2.42 43.53 27.64
CA HIS A 631 -3.41 44.21 28.49
C HIS A 631 -3.19 43.87 29.96
N ASN A 632 -2.87 42.62 30.30
CA ASN A 632 -2.56 42.23 31.68
C ASN A 632 -1.31 42.93 32.20
N VAL A 633 -0.22 42.95 31.44
CA VAL A 633 1.03 43.65 31.83
C VAL A 633 0.79 45.16 32.03
N LYS A 634 0.00 45.79 31.15
CA LYS A 634 -0.37 47.22 31.31
C LYS A 634 -1.19 47.44 32.59
N GLY A 635 -2.20 46.61 32.83
CA GLY A 635 -3.04 46.72 34.03
C GLY A 635 -2.26 46.58 35.33
N LEU A 636 -1.29 45.61 35.40
CA LEU A 636 -0.45 45.46 36.55
C LEU A 636 0.47 46.67 36.80
N ARG A 637 1.03 47.24 35.74
CA ARG A 637 1.83 48.50 35.82
C ARG A 637 1.02 49.68 36.26
N ASP A 638 -0.19 49.85 35.74
CA ASP A 638 -1.10 50.97 36.10
C ASP A 638 -1.53 50.89 37.55
N LEU A 639 -1.55 49.69 38.17
CA LEU A 639 -1.78 49.49 39.59
C LEU A 639 -0.51 49.69 40.46
N GLY A 640 0.64 50.00 39.82
CA GLY A 640 1.94 50.18 40.54
C GLY A 640 2.54 48.87 41.02
N LEU A 641 2.08 47.74 40.45
CA LEU A 641 2.62 46.39 40.79
C LEU A 641 3.85 46.10 39.91
N GLU A 642 5.03 46.26 40.43
CA GLU A 642 6.25 45.70 39.82
C GLU A 642 6.57 44.34 40.42
N CYS A 643 6.33 43.28 39.71
CA CYS A 643 6.56 41.93 40.20
C CYS A 643 7.29 41.09 39.15
N GLU A 644 7.90 39.98 39.58
CA GLU A 644 8.61 39.02 38.72
C GLU A 644 7.74 38.49 37.58
N SER A 645 6.41 38.37 37.80
CA SER A 645 5.45 37.92 36.81
C SER A 645 5.36 38.87 35.61
N ILE A 646 5.58 40.19 35.75
CA ILE A 646 5.63 41.13 34.62
C ILE A 646 6.79 40.82 33.70
N GLY A 647 7.96 40.46 34.27
CA GLY A 647 9.12 40.02 33.52
C GLY A 647 8.84 38.79 32.70
N THR A 648 8.28 37.77 33.33
CA THR A 648 7.92 36.49 32.69
C THR A 648 6.90 36.67 31.57
N MET A 649 5.83 37.47 31.79
CA MET A 649 4.84 37.77 30.76
C MET A 649 5.42 38.59 29.60
N THR A 650 6.34 39.50 29.88
CA THR A 650 7.01 40.28 28.83
C THR A 650 7.86 39.37 27.92
N GLU A 651 8.56 38.37 28.50
CA GLU A 651 9.28 37.38 27.71
C GLU A 651 8.35 36.49 26.91
N ALA A 652 7.20 36.07 27.43
CA ALA A 652 6.19 35.35 26.69
C ALA A 652 5.66 36.18 25.49
N ILE A 653 5.39 37.48 25.67
CA ILE A 653 5.01 38.37 24.57
C ILE A 653 6.09 38.44 23.48
N LYS A 654 7.36 38.53 23.84
CA LYS A 654 8.49 38.54 22.89
C LYS A 654 8.58 37.21 22.15
N THR A 655 8.41 36.11 22.84
CA THR A 655 8.45 34.75 22.27
C THR A 655 7.34 34.57 21.25
N VAL A 656 6.11 34.95 21.57
CA VAL A 656 4.97 34.93 20.65
C VAL A 656 5.25 35.80 19.42
N SER A 657 5.75 37.04 19.61
CA SER A 657 6.12 37.93 18.51
C SER A 657 7.18 37.31 17.60
N HIS A 658 8.19 36.65 18.18
CA HIS A 658 9.24 35.95 17.42
C HIS A 658 8.63 34.86 16.53
N HIS A 659 7.81 33.97 17.10
CA HIS A 659 7.20 32.88 16.30
C HIS A 659 6.26 33.41 15.21
N ILE A 660 5.43 34.42 15.48
CA ILE A 660 4.59 35.06 14.47
C ILE A 660 5.44 35.59 13.31
N SER A 661 6.53 36.31 13.60
CA SER A 661 7.42 36.88 12.59
C SER A 661 8.10 35.79 11.75
N GLN A 662 8.57 34.69 12.39
CA GLN A 662 9.18 33.57 11.67
C GLN A 662 8.17 32.88 10.77
N ILE A 663 6.95 32.57 11.26
CA ILE A 663 5.90 31.93 10.47
C ILE A 663 5.56 32.76 9.23
N GLN A 664 5.37 34.11 9.39
CA GLN A 664 5.07 35.00 8.27
C GLN A 664 6.18 34.99 7.22
N ASN A 665 7.43 35.11 7.66
CA ASN A 665 8.60 35.13 6.75
C ASN A 665 8.77 33.80 6.01
N LEU A 666 8.68 32.67 6.73
CA LEU A 666 8.83 31.33 6.14
C LEU A 666 7.67 31.00 5.18
N ALA A 667 6.42 31.36 5.54
CA ALA A 667 5.27 31.14 4.68
C ALA A 667 5.37 31.96 3.38
N GLU A 668 5.86 33.19 3.44
CA GLU A 668 6.08 33.99 2.22
C GLU A 668 7.22 33.40 1.37
N LYS A 669 8.35 32.99 1.97
CA LYS A 669 9.44 32.32 1.24
C LYS A 669 8.96 31.04 0.57
N MET A 670 8.20 30.20 1.27
CA MET A 670 7.57 29.00 0.70
C MET A 670 6.66 29.32 -0.47
N ARG A 671 5.84 30.37 -0.35
CA ARG A 671 4.92 30.83 -1.42
C ARG A 671 5.71 31.27 -2.67
N LEU A 672 6.80 31.98 -2.48
CA LEU A 672 7.68 32.44 -3.58
C LEU A 672 8.39 31.24 -4.23
N ALA A 673 8.98 30.33 -3.45
CA ALA A 673 9.63 29.13 -3.96
C ALA A 673 8.67 28.29 -4.79
N ARG A 674 7.43 28.06 -4.30
CA ARG A 674 6.38 27.34 -5.03
C ARG A 674 5.99 28.05 -6.34
N ARG A 675 5.87 29.39 -6.32
CA ARG A 675 5.57 30.17 -7.53
C ARG A 675 6.65 30.03 -8.58
N ASP A 676 7.90 30.03 -8.15
CA ASP A 676 9.05 29.91 -9.07
C ASP A 676 9.18 28.47 -9.59
N ALA A 677 8.98 27.46 -8.76
CA ALA A 677 8.91 26.07 -9.18
C ALA A 677 7.82 25.82 -10.26
N ASN A 678 6.67 26.47 -10.13
CA ASN A 678 5.55 26.34 -11.10
C ASN A 678 5.83 26.94 -12.48
N LYS A 679 6.92 27.71 -12.65
CA LYS A 679 7.34 28.23 -13.96
C LYS A 679 8.18 27.23 -14.76
N ILE A 680 8.65 26.19 -14.12
CA ILE A 680 9.48 25.15 -14.73
C ILE A 680 8.54 24.25 -15.54
N GLU A 681 8.82 24.08 -16.83
CA GLU A 681 8.00 23.28 -17.75
C GLU A 681 8.32 21.80 -17.60
N ASP A 682 9.59 21.42 -17.46
CA ASP A 682 10.00 20.04 -17.26
C ASP A 682 9.50 19.51 -15.91
N THR A 683 8.73 18.42 -15.96
CA THR A 683 8.05 17.86 -14.77
C THR A 683 9.04 17.28 -13.77
N ARG A 684 10.12 16.64 -14.25
CA ARG A 684 11.15 16.07 -13.37
C ARG A 684 11.93 17.18 -12.65
N GLU A 685 12.37 18.19 -13.37
CA GLU A 685 13.08 19.34 -12.78
C GLU A 685 12.18 20.06 -11.77
N ARG A 686 10.92 20.28 -12.13
CA ARG A 686 9.92 20.86 -11.22
C ARG A 686 9.72 20.03 -9.95
N ALA A 687 9.67 18.69 -10.06
CA ALA A 687 9.55 17.81 -8.91
C ALA A 687 10.76 17.89 -7.97
N LEU A 688 11.97 17.95 -8.52
CA LEU A 688 13.19 18.14 -7.73
C LEU A 688 13.19 19.49 -7.00
N VAL A 689 12.81 20.57 -7.68
CA VAL A 689 12.72 21.89 -7.05
C VAL A 689 11.65 21.91 -5.94
N TYR A 690 10.55 21.19 -6.09
CA TYR A 690 9.57 21.03 -5.02
C TYR A 690 10.14 20.30 -3.82
N ASP A 691 10.89 19.21 -4.03
CA ASP A 691 11.50 18.43 -2.95
C ASP A 691 12.59 19.24 -2.22
N GLU A 692 13.47 19.92 -2.96
CA GLU A 692 14.65 20.62 -2.43
C GLU A 692 14.36 22.03 -1.90
N HIS A 693 13.42 22.76 -2.50
CA HIS A 693 13.22 24.20 -2.23
C HIS A 693 11.84 24.58 -1.69
N VAL A 694 10.83 23.70 -1.78
CA VAL A 694 9.48 23.98 -1.22
C VAL A 694 9.25 23.16 0.04
N LYS A 695 9.44 21.84 -0.01
CA LYS A 695 9.19 20.90 1.09
C LYS A 695 9.94 21.23 2.39
N PRO A 696 11.21 21.72 2.39
CA PRO A 696 11.91 22.04 3.63
C PRO A 696 11.23 23.12 4.49
N TYR A 697 10.45 24.01 3.89
CA TYR A 697 9.69 25.01 4.65
C TYR A 697 8.57 24.40 5.51
N PHE A 698 8.10 23.20 5.19
CA PHE A 698 7.00 22.58 5.93
C PHE A 698 7.37 22.33 7.39
N GLU A 699 8.51 21.71 7.64
CA GLU A 699 9.01 21.47 9.00
C GLU A 699 9.45 22.76 9.69
N GLN A 700 10.05 23.72 8.97
CA GLN A 700 10.44 24.99 9.55
C GLN A 700 9.23 25.78 10.05
N ILE A 701 8.15 25.86 9.29
CA ILE A 701 6.92 26.53 9.70
C ILE A 701 6.26 25.77 10.85
N ARG A 702 6.20 24.46 10.74
CA ARG A 702 5.64 23.56 11.75
C ARG A 702 6.31 23.76 13.11
N GLU A 703 7.65 23.81 13.18
CA GLU A 703 8.38 24.01 14.41
C GLU A 703 7.91 25.25 15.18
N HIS A 704 7.66 26.34 14.48
CA HIS A 704 7.20 27.57 15.11
C HIS A 704 5.72 27.52 15.50
N VAL A 705 4.87 26.87 14.69
CA VAL A 705 3.45 26.69 15.00
C VAL A 705 3.26 25.77 16.19
N ASP A 706 3.96 24.65 16.25
CA ASP A 706 3.86 23.66 17.33
C ASP A 706 4.37 24.24 18.66
N LYS A 707 5.34 25.18 18.63
CA LYS A 707 5.74 25.96 19.82
C LYS A 707 4.65 26.94 20.27
N LEU A 708 3.95 27.56 19.36
CA LEU A 708 2.80 28.43 19.70
C LEU A 708 1.66 27.62 20.32
N GLU A 709 1.44 26.38 19.90
CA GLU A 709 0.43 25.48 20.50
C GLU A 709 0.63 25.26 22.00
N LEU A 710 1.88 25.32 22.49
CA LEU A 710 2.21 25.19 23.91
C LEU A 710 2.03 26.49 24.71
N ILE A 711 2.05 27.65 24.05
CA ILE A 711 2.07 28.98 24.70
C ILE A 711 0.68 29.61 24.71
N VAL A 712 -0.04 29.48 23.59
CA VAL A 712 -1.36 30.10 23.39
C VAL A 712 -2.41 29.38 24.22
N ASP A 713 -3.36 30.13 24.77
CA ASP A 713 -4.47 29.58 25.55
C ASP A 713 -5.18 28.46 24.80
N ASP A 714 -5.46 27.38 25.52
CA ASP A 714 -6.09 26.19 24.95
C ASP A 714 -7.51 26.45 24.43
N GLU A 715 -8.25 27.41 25.06
CA GLU A 715 -9.58 27.80 24.63
C GLU A 715 -9.57 28.58 23.32
N ASP A 716 -8.49 29.30 23.03
CA ASP A 716 -8.30 30.04 21.80
C ASP A 716 -7.68 29.23 20.66
N TRP A 717 -6.95 28.14 21.00
CA TRP A 717 -6.24 27.35 19.98
C TRP A 717 -7.20 26.77 18.92
N PRO A 718 -6.97 27.05 17.62
CA PRO A 718 -7.99 26.79 16.60
C PRO A 718 -8.02 25.33 16.11
N LEU A 719 -6.95 24.57 16.27
CA LEU A 719 -6.84 23.22 15.72
C LEU A 719 -7.10 22.16 16.79
N VAL A 720 -7.74 21.05 16.40
CA VAL A 720 -7.85 19.85 17.23
C VAL A 720 -6.44 19.32 17.49
N LYS A 721 -6.10 19.12 18.77
CA LYS A 721 -4.75 18.71 19.20
C LYS A 721 -4.54 17.21 19.06
N TYR A 722 -3.29 16.76 18.99
CA TYR A 722 -2.96 15.32 18.88
C TYR A 722 -3.54 14.50 20.04
N ARG A 723 -3.52 15.03 21.28
CA ARG A 723 -4.14 14.39 22.45
C ARG A 723 -5.65 14.14 22.28
N GLU A 724 -6.31 14.87 21.38
CA GLU A 724 -7.74 14.77 21.10
C GLU A 724 -8.00 13.83 19.91
N LEU A 725 -7.14 13.88 18.88
CA LEU A 725 -7.25 13.07 17.68
C LEU A 725 -6.92 11.60 17.93
N LEU A 726 -5.91 11.34 18.79
CA LEU A 726 -5.31 10.01 18.98
C LEU A 726 -5.98 9.21 20.12
N MET A 727 -7.02 9.75 20.75
CA MET A 727 -7.73 9.10 21.86
C MET A 727 -9.08 8.54 21.40
N VAL A 728 -9.07 7.56 20.50
CA VAL A 728 -10.28 6.80 20.13
C VAL A 728 -10.62 5.83 21.26
N ARG A 729 -11.78 6.02 21.91
CA ARG A 729 -12.28 5.17 23.00
C ARG A 729 -13.56 4.42 22.61
#